data_5ec035bd2a2781fb935c73b679008d2c
#
_entry.id   5ec035bd2a2781fb935c73b679008d2c
#
_cell.length_a   1.000
_cell.length_b   1.000
_cell.length_c   1.000
_cell.angle_alpha   90.00
_cell.angle_beta   90.00
_cell.angle_gamma   90.00
#
_symmetry.space_group_name_H-M   'P 1'
#
loop_
_entity.id
_entity.type
_entity.pdbx_description
1 polymer ?
#
loop_
_entity_poly.entity_id
_entity_poly.type
_entity_poly.pdbx_seq_one_letter_code
_entity_poly.pdbx_strand_id
1 'polypeptide(L)'
;MQEMVGAIRPLLSLQIIRINGEIVIMLNREIYQLDPVENQLANNGVAKVKDDLSDQALKVLRYELQTFVCDGEYEDGMERILNSYLINLNDDHEQKCVWISGFFGSGKSHMAKMLRALWVEQSFADGLTASNIAELPISIKDHFKELSMAATRNGGRHAASGTLGAGANNNVRLALLNIIFKSAGLPEDYNLARFIIWLKKENYYDKVKTFVENEGDDWIDEIDDLLMSHSISNALIDIDPTLASDIKGMRQLLQAQFPIVTDVTNTQMVNAITDALSNDGKFPLTLIVLDEVQQYVGSDSDKAHLVQEVVEICSDHPGFNNKLLFVGTGQNALSGMPNLQRLMGRFQINVQLSDTDVESVIRKVILQKKESAKAELDTVLKSHLGEISRQLRGTKIEFHRDDEQIMLADYPVLPIRRRFWEKVLRIVDTTGTVSQLRNQLKVIHEATKETATYVLGHVVPGDFIYNQISVSLLQTGVISKEISEMIGSLAAGDDDEKLQSRILSLVLLIGKLPTEPNIDSGVRATADMLADLLIEDLNKGKDDIRTRVPKLLNVLADNGQIMAMQTSAGTEYRLQTQESGQWYDTFRTEEVDLRGNIPRIENLRVDLLHAFIKKQIAQVRLTQGNCKEVRQVITSFDLELPRDANDKIYAWVQDGWSVDEKSFLTDARSSNPDLPTIYLYIPARNRSELANAIIAEHAADATLQKRGIPNTEPGKDARSAMETRQRDASKQVESLLKEVFSGVQVLQAGGAEIEGNSITEQVEKAAKASLVRLYRDFDLADNMGWGKVYDRARKDGGQNALEAIGYKGDSEKQPVCAKIMNYLGVS
;
A
#
# COMPACT_ATOMS: atom_id res chain seq x y z
N MET A 1 -31.65 9.84 51.21
CA MET A 1 -31.86 8.49 50.69
C MET A 1 -32.90 8.38 49.56
N GLN A 2 -33.86 9.30 49.45
CA GLN A 2 -34.80 9.33 48.31
C GLN A 2 -34.28 10.04 47.05
N GLU A 3 -33.31 10.92 47.15
CA GLU A 3 -32.68 11.57 46.00
C GLU A 3 -31.58 10.73 45.31
N MET A 4 -31.00 9.74 46.02
CA MET A 4 -30.08 8.77 45.41
C MET A 4 -30.79 7.68 44.59
N VAL A 5 -32.09 7.45 44.78
CA VAL A 5 -32.85 6.41 44.06
C VAL A 5 -33.31 6.89 42.65
N GLY A 6 -33.37 8.22 42.43
CA GLY A 6 -33.70 8.80 41.12
C GLY A 6 -32.58 8.73 40.06
N ALA A 7 -31.33 8.67 40.49
CA ALA A 7 -30.17 8.59 39.59
C ALA A 7 -29.82 7.15 39.16
N ILE A 8 -30.48 6.13 39.75
CA ILE A 8 -30.16 4.71 39.49
C ILE A 8 -31.09 4.06 38.45
N ARG A 9 -32.17 4.75 38.01
CA ARG A 9 -33.13 4.17 37.05
C ARG A 9 -32.65 3.96 35.59
N PRO A 10 -31.59 4.60 35.06
CA PRO A 10 -31.03 4.21 33.76
C PRO A 10 -30.07 3.03 33.78
N LEU A 11 -29.65 2.53 34.94
CA LEU A 11 -28.61 1.50 35.11
C LEU A 11 -29.11 0.03 35.06
N LEU A 12 -30.43 -0.18 34.87
CA LEU A 12 -31.04 -1.50 35.01
C LEU A 12 -31.05 -2.40 33.75
N SER A 13 -30.24 -2.09 32.75
CA SER A 13 -29.99 -2.99 31.58
C SER A 13 -28.52 -3.43 31.45
N LEU A 14 -27.70 -3.25 32.47
CA LEU A 14 -26.34 -3.78 32.54
C LEU A 14 -26.38 -5.30 32.73
N GLN A 15 -25.63 -6.04 31.95
CA GLN A 15 -25.33 -7.46 32.20
C GLN A 15 -24.70 -7.54 33.60
N ILE A 16 -25.44 -8.10 34.55
CA ILE A 16 -25.01 -8.28 35.93
C ILE A 16 -24.14 -9.51 35.98
N ILE A 17 -22.82 -9.33 35.96
CA ILE A 17 -21.87 -10.41 36.25
C ILE A 17 -21.82 -10.55 37.77
N ARG A 18 -22.25 -11.70 38.28
CA ARG A 18 -22.17 -12.02 39.71
C ARG A 18 -20.90 -12.81 39.96
N ILE A 19 -19.89 -12.18 40.53
CA ILE A 19 -18.77 -12.86 41.17
C ILE A 19 -19.02 -12.82 42.69
N ASN A 20 -19.18 -13.97 43.32
CA ASN A 20 -19.46 -14.12 44.74
C ASN A 20 -20.72 -13.35 45.26
N GLY A 21 -21.69 -13.08 44.39
CA GLY A 21 -22.96 -12.42 44.80
C GLY A 21 -22.96 -10.89 44.74
N GLU A 22 -21.84 -10.27 44.42
CA GLU A 22 -21.73 -8.81 44.21
C GLU A 22 -21.72 -8.43 42.71
N ILE A 23 -22.33 -7.28 42.42
CA ILE A 23 -22.33 -6.71 41.06
C ILE A 23 -21.00 -5.98 40.88
N VAL A 24 -20.09 -6.60 40.13
CA VAL A 24 -18.84 -5.95 39.76
C VAL A 24 -18.99 -5.42 38.32
N ILE A 25 -18.88 -4.12 38.17
CA ILE A 25 -18.84 -3.44 36.84
C ILE A 25 -17.36 -3.23 36.50
N MET A 26 -16.84 -4.00 35.57
CA MET A 26 -15.45 -3.83 35.08
C MET A 26 -15.37 -2.70 34.06
N LEU A 27 -14.44 -1.78 34.24
CA LEU A 27 -14.14 -0.71 33.29
C LEU A 27 -13.06 -1.14 32.29
N ASN A 28 -13.06 -0.53 31.10
CA ASN A 28 -12.07 -0.82 30.08
C ASN A 28 -10.61 -0.63 30.58
N ARG A 29 -10.31 0.39 31.40
CA ARG A 29 -8.97 0.61 31.95
C ARG A 29 -8.46 -0.54 32.82
N GLU A 30 -9.33 -1.28 33.44
CA GLU A 30 -8.98 -2.32 34.41
C GLU A 30 -8.44 -3.59 33.78
N ILE A 31 -8.72 -3.79 32.46
CA ILE A 31 -8.25 -4.97 31.72
C ILE A 31 -6.79 -4.88 31.27
N TYR A 32 -6.22 -3.67 31.18
CA TYR A 32 -4.87 -3.48 30.62
C TYR A 32 -3.79 -3.75 31.67
N GLN A 33 -2.66 -4.26 31.21
CA GLN A 33 -1.46 -4.44 32.05
C GLN A 33 -0.94 -3.08 32.54
N LEU A 34 -0.90 -2.09 31.65
CA LEU A 34 -0.59 -0.71 31.95
C LEU A 34 -1.85 0.14 31.79
N ASP A 35 -2.23 0.88 32.82
CA ASP A 35 -3.41 1.74 32.78
C ASP A 35 -3.23 2.83 31.71
N PRO A 36 -4.09 2.90 30.67
CA PRO A 36 -3.89 3.82 29.56
C PRO A 36 -4.02 5.30 29.95
N VAL A 37 -4.65 5.61 31.10
CA VAL A 37 -4.77 6.99 31.59
C VAL A 37 -3.49 7.46 32.27
N GLU A 38 -2.83 6.55 32.99
CA GLU A 38 -1.61 6.86 33.75
C GLU A 38 -0.34 6.64 32.92
N ASN A 39 -0.37 5.72 31.96
CA ASN A 39 0.77 5.42 31.11
C ASN A 39 0.89 6.45 29.99
N GLN A 40 1.95 7.26 30.03
CA GLN A 40 2.27 8.19 28.96
C GLN A 40 3.31 7.59 28.02
N LEU A 41 3.12 7.71 26.70
CA LEU A 41 4.12 7.33 25.73
C LEU A 41 5.36 8.23 25.89
N ALA A 42 6.45 7.71 26.41
CA ALA A 42 7.63 8.49 26.82
C ALA A 42 8.37 9.13 25.62
N ASN A 43 8.27 8.53 24.45
CA ASN A 43 8.76 9.14 23.22
C ASN A 43 7.55 9.43 22.33
N ASN A 44 7.48 10.60 21.74
CA ASN A 44 6.46 10.89 20.71
C ASN A 44 6.56 9.94 19.49
N GLY A 45 7.05 8.69 19.66
CA GLY A 45 7.23 7.63 18.68
C GLY A 45 8.38 7.84 17.70
N VAL A 46 9.34 8.76 17.95
CA VAL A 46 10.57 8.91 17.13
C VAL A 46 11.74 8.29 17.87
N ALA A 47 12.18 7.14 17.41
CA ALA A 47 13.49 6.63 17.78
C ALA A 47 14.56 7.47 17.06
N LYS A 48 15.29 8.29 17.79
CA LYS A 48 16.47 9.00 17.25
C LYS A 48 17.68 8.09 17.45
N VAL A 49 18.28 7.68 16.35
CA VAL A 49 19.55 6.94 16.36
C VAL A 49 20.67 7.97 16.45
N LYS A 50 20.92 8.49 17.66
CA LYS A 50 22.02 9.42 17.94
C LYS A 50 22.70 8.98 19.22
N ASP A 51 24.01 9.20 19.28
CA ASP A 51 24.80 9.01 20.49
C ASP A 51 24.55 10.20 21.44
N ASP A 52 23.44 10.10 22.19
CA ASP A 52 23.04 11.05 23.22
C ASP A 52 22.91 10.27 24.54
N LEU A 53 23.75 10.56 25.48
CA LEU A 53 23.79 9.98 26.82
C LEU A 53 23.26 10.93 27.90
N SER A 54 22.52 11.97 27.50
CA SER A 54 21.84 12.82 28.48
C SER A 54 20.84 12.04 29.32
N ASP A 55 20.59 12.49 30.55
CA ASP A 55 19.63 11.83 31.46
C ASP A 55 18.24 11.68 30.81
N GLN A 56 17.83 12.63 30.01
CA GLN A 56 16.55 12.55 29.30
C GLN A 56 16.58 11.49 28.21
N ALA A 57 17.66 11.39 27.43
CA ALA A 57 17.82 10.38 26.39
C ALA A 57 17.90 8.97 26.98
N LEU A 58 18.60 8.82 28.11
CA LEU A 58 18.68 7.52 28.83
C LEU A 58 17.33 7.10 29.41
N LYS A 59 16.49 8.02 29.91
CA LYS A 59 15.13 7.70 30.35
C LYS A 59 14.26 7.19 29.18
N VAL A 60 14.36 7.85 28.04
CA VAL A 60 13.64 7.42 26.82
C VAL A 60 14.15 6.06 26.35
N LEU A 61 15.47 5.85 26.29
CA LEU A 61 16.06 4.57 25.89
C LEU A 61 15.64 3.43 26.83
N ARG A 62 15.59 3.70 28.14
CA ARG A 62 15.12 2.71 29.12
C ARG A 62 13.68 2.29 28.87
N TYR A 63 12.79 3.26 28.61
CA TYR A 63 11.39 2.98 28.24
C TYR A 63 11.29 2.18 26.95
N GLU A 64 12.10 2.54 25.94
CA GLU A 64 12.13 1.81 24.66
C GLU A 64 12.62 0.38 24.80
N LEU A 65 13.60 0.11 25.70
CA LEU A 65 14.05 -1.25 26.02
C LEU A 65 12.98 -2.04 26.77
N GLN A 66 12.26 -1.43 27.71
CA GLN A 66 11.18 -2.08 28.45
C GLN A 66 9.99 -2.48 27.56
N THR A 67 9.77 -1.71 26.52
CA THR A 67 8.68 -1.89 25.55
C THR A 67 9.15 -2.53 24.26
N PHE A 68 10.40 -2.95 24.17
CA PHE A 68 10.94 -3.57 22.98
C PHE A 68 10.32 -4.94 22.72
N VAL A 69 9.69 -5.08 21.56
CA VAL A 69 9.08 -6.33 21.11
C VAL A 69 10.04 -6.99 20.12
N CYS A 70 10.73 -8.04 20.58
CA CYS A 70 11.65 -8.82 19.78
C CYS A 70 11.01 -10.16 19.40
N ASP A 71 10.14 -10.13 18.37
CA ASP A 71 9.50 -11.32 17.80
C ASP A 71 9.38 -11.16 16.27
N GLY A 72 8.98 -12.25 15.59
CA GLY A 72 8.82 -12.25 14.12
C GLY A 72 10.07 -11.82 13.38
N GLU A 73 9.95 -10.88 12.46
CA GLU A 73 11.06 -10.39 11.65
C GLU A 73 12.13 -9.63 12.45
N TYR A 74 11.77 -9.06 13.62
CA TYR A 74 12.73 -8.46 14.55
C TYR A 74 13.63 -9.53 15.19
N GLU A 75 13.04 -10.63 15.67
CA GLU A 75 13.79 -11.77 16.24
C GLU A 75 14.69 -12.40 15.18
N ASP A 76 14.11 -12.78 14.04
CA ASP A 76 14.84 -13.41 12.92
C ASP A 76 15.98 -12.51 12.40
N GLY A 77 15.72 -11.21 12.34
CA GLY A 77 16.70 -10.21 11.92
C GLY A 77 17.86 -10.09 12.91
N MET A 78 17.55 -9.95 14.20
CA MET A 78 18.54 -9.89 15.28
C MET A 78 19.41 -11.15 15.30
N GLU A 79 18.78 -12.32 15.23
CA GLU A 79 19.47 -13.61 15.24
C GLU A 79 20.42 -13.74 14.06
N ARG A 80 19.97 -13.43 12.85
CA ARG A 80 20.83 -13.46 11.64
C ARG A 80 22.01 -12.50 11.73
N ILE A 81 21.82 -11.30 12.28
CA ILE A 81 22.87 -10.30 12.45
C ILE A 81 23.92 -10.83 13.42
N LEU A 82 23.51 -11.22 14.64
CA LEU A 82 24.41 -11.64 15.69
C LEU A 82 25.14 -12.95 15.34
N ASN A 83 24.41 -13.94 14.84
CA ASN A 83 24.97 -15.23 14.45
C ASN A 83 26.01 -15.07 13.32
N SER A 84 25.68 -14.31 12.24
CA SER A 84 26.65 -14.06 11.17
C SER A 84 27.90 -13.32 11.68
N TYR A 85 27.72 -12.32 12.54
CA TYR A 85 28.84 -11.59 13.10
C TYR A 85 29.77 -12.48 13.93
N LEU A 86 29.22 -13.31 14.83
CA LEU A 86 29.99 -14.18 15.69
C LEU A 86 30.72 -15.31 14.94
N ILE A 87 30.07 -15.90 13.92
CA ILE A 87 30.70 -16.88 13.05
C ILE A 87 31.90 -16.25 12.32
N ASN A 88 31.69 -15.10 11.65
CA ASN A 88 32.75 -14.47 10.87
C ASN A 88 33.93 -13.99 11.77
N LEU A 89 33.62 -13.57 13.00
CA LEU A 89 34.65 -13.20 13.98
C LEU A 89 35.51 -14.41 14.44
N ASN A 90 34.87 -15.58 14.62
CA ASN A 90 35.55 -16.79 15.10
C ASN A 90 36.30 -17.50 13.97
N ASP A 91 35.78 -17.49 12.76
CA ASP A 91 36.35 -18.18 11.59
C ASP A 91 37.32 -17.30 10.77
N ASP A 92 37.58 -16.09 11.25
CA ASP A 92 38.44 -15.10 10.61
C ASP A 92 38.01 -14.75 9.17
N HIS A 93 36.68 -14.71 8.97
CA HIS A 93 36.07 -14.31 7.70
C HIS A 93 35.67 -12.84 7.71
N GLU A 94 35.64 -12.24 6.52
CA GLU A 94 35.18 -10.88 6.28
C GLU A 94 33.74 -10.65 6.82
N GLN A 95 33.54 -9.54 7.55
CA GLN A 95 32.23 -9.21 8.08
C GLN A 95 31.26 -8.79 6.98
N LYS A 96 30.06 -9.39 7.02
CA LYS A 96 28.96 -9.05 6.14
C LYS A 96 28.17 -7.90 6.76
N CYS A 97 28.03 -6.81 6.01
CA CYS A 97 27.21 -5.68 6.47
C CYS A 97 25.72 -5.97 6.40
N VAL A 98 24.96 -5.25 7.20
CA VAL A 98 23.52 -5.43 7.41
C VAL A 98 22.73 -4.28 6.76
N TRP A 99 21.66 -4.61 6.03
CA TRP A 99 20.69 -3.66 5.51
C TRP A 99 19.33 -3.89 6.14
N ILE A 100 18.84 -2.91 6.93
CA ILE A 100 17.50 -2.94 7.51
C ILE A 100 16.59 -2.10 6.62
N SER A 101 15.61 -2.73 5.99
CA SER A 101 14.64 -2.09 5.10
C SER A 101 13.21 -2.23 5.64
N GLY A 102 12.33 -1.37 5.15
CA GLY A 102 10.91 -1.38 5.49
C GLY A 102 10.29 -0.01 5.21
N PHE A 103 8.98 0.07 5.17
CA PHE A 103 8.26 1.32 4.93
C PHE A 103 8.54 2.37 6.04
N PHE A 104 8.13 3.60 5.82
CA PHE A 104 8.25 4.65 6.84
C PHE A 104 7.49 4.26 8.12
N GLY A 105 8.17 4.32 9.26
CA GLY A 105 7.57 3.98 10.54
C GLY A 105 7.50 2.48 10.86
N SER A 106 8.11 1.60 10.07
CA SER A 106 8.21 0.16 10.37
C SER A 106 9.14 -0.20 11.55
N GLY A 107 9.76 0.79 12.17
CA GLY A 107 10.65 0.56 13.32
C GLY A 107 12.12 0.29 12.99
N LYS A 108 12.59 0.52 11.76
CA LYS A 108 14.00 0.34 11.35
C LYS A 108 15.01 1.01 12.29
N SER A 109 14.84 2.32 12.50
CA SER A 109 15.71 3.09 13.40
C SER A 109 15.57 2.63 14.85
N HIS A 110 14.39 2.13 15.25
CA HIS A 110 14.17 1.54 16.58
C HIS A 110 14.95 0.23 16.74
N MET A 111 14.84 -0.69 15.77
CA MET A 111 15.61 -1.93 15.76
C MET A 111 17.13 -1.66 15.83
N ALA A 112 17.63 -0.75 15.00
CA ALA A 112 19.04 -0.38 15.00
C ALA A 112 19.48 0.24 16.33
N LYS A 113 18.63 1.06 16.97
CA LYS A 113 18.85 1.66 18.28
C LYS A 113 18.88 0.61 19.39
N MET A 114 17.96 -0.36 19.36
CA MET A 114 17.94 -1.47 20.32
C MET A 114 19.17 -2.38 20.15
N LEU A 115 19.53 -2.73 18.91
CA LEU A 115 20.75 -3.49 18.63
C LEU A 115 21.98 -2.78 19.19
N ARG A 116 22.08 -1.45 18.98
CA ARG A 116 23.18 -0.64 19.52
C ARG A 116 23.23 -0.67 21.05
N ALA A 117 22.11 -0.42 21.72
CA ALA A 117 22.05 -0.40 23.18
C ALA A 117 22.43 -1.75 23.80
N LEU A 118 21.95 -2.85 23.21
CA LEU A 118 22.26 -4.22 23.61
C LEU A 118 23.71 -4.60 23.27
N TRP A 119 24.24 -4.11 22.16
CA TRP A 119 25.63 -4.35 21.74
C TRP A 119 26.62 -3.86 22.77
N VAL A 120 26.47 -2.64 23.26
CA VAL A 120 27.37 -2.05 24.28
C VAL A 120 26.96 -2.40 25.70
N GLU A 121 25.84 -3.12 25.88
CA GLU A 121 25.27 -3.43 27.20
C GLU A 121 25.06 -2.15 28.03
N GLN A 122 24.29 -1.20 27.45
CA GLN A 122 24.09 0.11 28.04
C GLN A 122 23.66 0.02 29.50
N SER A 123 24.42 0.68 30.40
CA SER A 123 24.11 0.74 31.82
C SER A 123 23.25 1.96 32.16
N PHE A 124 22.41 1.81 33.19
CA PHE A 124 21.51 2.85 33.68
C PHE A 124 21.81 3.20 35.14
N ALA A 125 21.31 4.33 35.60
CA ALA A 125 21.60 4.86 36.95
C ALA A 125 21.21 3.93 38.11
N ASP A 126 20.24 3.04 37.89
CA ASP A 126 19.79 2.01 38.85
C ASP A 126 20.62 0.73 38.83
N GLY A 127 21.68 0.68 38.06
CA GLY A 127 22.58 -0.47 37.94
C GLY A 127 22.10 -1.58 37.01
N LEU A 128 20.94 -1.44 36.41
CA LEU A 128 20.44 -2.36 35.36
C LEU A 128 21.14 -2.09 34.04
N THR A 129 21.21 -3.13 33.23
CA THR A 129 21.78 -3.05 31.88
C THR A 129 20.72 -3.33 30.82
N ALA A 130 21.02 -3.00 29.56
CA ALA A 130 20.07 -3.13 28.46
C ALA A 130 19.48 -4.54 28.32
N SER A 131 20.31 -5.59 28.48
CA SER A 131 19.85 -6.99 28.40
C SER A 131 19.01 -7.44 29.58
N ASN A 132 19.14 -6.77 30.74
CA ASN A 132 18.32 -7.03 31.92
C ASN A 132 16.93 -6.36 31.83
N ILE A 133 16.84 -5.27 31.07
CA ILE A 133 15.60 -4.48 30.90
C ILE A 133 14.76 -5.03 29.75
N ALA A 134 15.40 -5.37 28.61
CA ALA A 134 14.69 -5.85 27.43
C ALA A 134 14.24 -7.32 27.60
N GLU A 135 12.96 -7.57 27.25
CA GLU A 135 12.45 -8.94 27.18
C GLU A 135 12.85 -9.56 25.84
N LEU A 136 13.92 -10.37 25.86
CA LEU A 136 14.51 -10.97 24.66
C LEU A 136 14.28 -12.49 24.61
N PRO A 137 14.13 -13.08 23.42
CA PRO A 137 14.19 -14.53 23.21
C PRO A 137 15.49 -15.14 23.74
N ILE A 138 15.45 -16.41 24.10
CA ILE A 138 16.60 -17.11 24.68
C ILE A 138 17.77 -17.15 23.69
N SER A 139 17.50 -17.42 22.41
CA SER A 139 18.50 -17.43 21.33
C SER A 139 19.27 -16.11 21.25
N ILE A 140 18.55 -15.00 21.27
CA ILE A 140 19.15 -13.65 21.23
C ILE A 140 19.97 -13.34 22.48
N LYS A 141 19.48 -13.72 23.68
CA LYS A 141 20.23 -13.59 24.93
C LYS A 141 21.54 -14.36 24.90
N ASP A 142 21.53 -15.55 24.34
CA ASP A 142 22.74 -16.40 24.28
C ASP A 142 23.78 -15.81 23.31
N HIS A 143 23.35 -15.26 22.16
CA HIS A 143 24.26 -14.55 21.26
C HIS A 143 24.87 -13.30 21.89
N PHE A 144 24.11 -12.51 22.67
CA PHE A 144 24.70 -11.37 23.41
C PHE A 144 25.68 -11.80 24.52
N LYS A 145 25.46 -12.95 25.18
CA LYS A 145 26.43 -13.51 26.12
C LYS A 145 27.71 -13.92 25.39
N GLU A 146 27.62 -14.59 24.25
CA GLU A 146 28.75 -14.95 23.42
C GLU A 146 29.53 -13.71 22.96
N LEU A 147 28.83 -12.68 22.49
CA LEU A 147 29.41 -11.37 22.15
C LEU A 147 30.15 -10.76 23.34
N SER A 148 29.60 -10.85 24.58
CA SER A 148 30.23 -10.35 25.78
C SER A 148 31.53 -11.10 26.12
N MET A 149 31.54 -12.43 25.96
CA MET A 149 32.73 -13.24 26.13
C MET A 149 33.82 -12.95 25.09
N ALA A 150 33.40 -12.75 23.82
CA ALA A 150 34.32 -12.35 22.76
C ALA A 150 34.90 -10.95 23.02
N ALA A 151 34.10 -10.01 23.49
CA ALA A 151 34.52 -8.64 23.81
C ALA A 151 35.59 -8.57 24.87
N THR A 152 35.52 -9.42 25.89
CA THR A 152 36.55 -9.49 26.97
C THR A 152 37.94 -9.84 26.41
N ARG A 153 37.99 -10.60 25.30
CA ARG A 153 39.24 -10.96 24.63
C ARG A 153 39.75 -9.90 23.67
N ASN A 154 38.84 -9.06 23.17
CA ASN A 154 39.05 -8.16 22.04
C ASN A 154 39.02 -6.65 22.38
N GLY A 155 39.33 -6.23 23.58
CA GLY A 155 39.41 -4.81 23.94
C GLY A 155 38.06 -4.16 24.23
N GLY A 156 37.00 -4.95 24.47
CA GLY A 156 35.65 -4.46 24.81
C GLY A 156 34.70 -4.39 23.66
N ARG A 157 33.64 -3.59 23.84
CA ARG A 157 32.59 -3.31 22.85
C ARG A 157 32.46 -1.82 22.64
N HIS A 158 32.21 -1.43 21.41
CA HIS A 158 31.93 -0.06 21.03
C HIS A 158 30.77 0.00 20.04
N ALA A 159 30.01 1.09 20.05
CA ALA A 159 29.01 1.34 19.02
C ALA A 159 28.94 2.83 18.70
N ALA A 160 28.89 3.14 17.40
CA ALA A 160 28.71 4.49 16.87
C ALA A 160 27.43 4.53 16.04
N SER A 161 26.70 5.66 16.11
CA SER A 161 25.46 5.78 15.34
C SER A 161 25.23 7.22 14.86
N GLY A 162 24.75 7.37 13.62
CA GLY A 162 24.48 8.67 13.04
C GLY A 162 23.93 8.58 11.62
N THR A 163 23.72 9.77 11.03
CA THR A 163 23.28 9.95 9.65
C THR A 163 24.39 10.57 8.81
N LEU A 164 24.63 10.06 7.60
CA LEU A 164 25.69 10.57 6.72
C LEU A 164 25.44 12.00 6.19
N GLY A 165 24.20 12.49 6.26
CA GLY A 165 23.80 13.78 5.70
C GLY A 165 23.99 15.00 6.60
N ALA A 166 24.26 14.81 7.88
CA ALA A 166 24.38 15.90 8.84
C ALA A 166 25.83 16.44 8.88
N GLY A 167 26.13 17.49 8.14
CA GLY A 167 27.36 18.27 8.29
C GLY A 167 28.54 17.93 7.38
N ALA A 168 28.44 16.96 6.52
CA ALA A 168 29.58 16.49 5.73
C ALA A 168 29.55 16.93 4.28
N ASN A 169 29.58 18.18 3.95
CA ASN A 169 29.88 18.72 2.61
C ASN A 169 30.17 17.68 1.49
N ASN A 170 29.32 16.70 1.33
CA ASN A 170 29.41 15.51 0.44
C ASN A 170 30.61 14.57 0.69
N ASN A 171 31.29 14.62 1.82
CA ASN A 171 32.42 13.76 2.10
C ASN A 171 32.06 12.61 3.08
N VAL A 172 31.88 11.40 2.55
CA VAL A 172 31.46 10.22 3.32
C VAL A 172 32.50 9.82 4.39
N ARG A 173 33.80 9.97 4.08
CA ARG A 173 34.90 9.62 5.00
C ARG A 173 34.88 10.51 6.24
N LEU A 174 34.78 11.81 6.06
CA LEU A 174 34.68 12.75 7.18
C LEU A 174 33.37 12.57 7.95
N ALA A 175 32.24 12.33 7.27
CA ALA A 175 30.96 12.05 7.93
C ALA A 175 31.05 10.81 8.83
N LEU A 176 31.65 9.73 8.33
CA LEU A 176 31.87 8.53 9.15
C LEU A 176 32.77 8.81 10.35
N LEU A 177 33.86 9.55 10.13
CA LEU A 177 34.77 9.94 11.22
C LEU A 177 34.09 10.79 12.28
N ASN A 178 33.26 11.76 11.89
CA ASN A 178 32.47 12.57 12.83
C ASN A 178 31.57 11.70 13.73
N ILE A 179 30.88 10.71 13.12
CA ILE A 179 30.02 9.75 13.84
C ILE A 179 30.86 8.96 14.88
N ILE A 180 32.03 8.46 14.44
CA ILE A 180 32.91 7.64 15.30
C ILE A 180 33.55 8.50 16.40
N PHE A 181 34.06 9.68 16.09
CA PHE A 181 34.68 10.58 17.07
C PHE A 181 33.68 10.97 18.15
N LYS A 182 32.46 11.34 17.76
CA LYS A 182 31.40 11.66 18.70
C LYS A 182 31.11 10.50 19.66
N SER A 183 31.01 9.28 19.14
CA SER A 183 30.76 8.10 19.96
C SER A 183 31.92 7.76 20.89
N ALA A 184 33.14 8.17 20.55
CA ALA A 184 34.35 8.04 21.38
C ALA A 184 34.53 9.19 22.38
N GLY A 185 33.59 10.16 22.45
CA GLY A 185 33.71 11.36 23.29
C GLY A 185 34.81 12.32 22.84
N LEU A 186 35.05 12.33 21.53
CA LEU A 186 35.99 13.27 20.89
C LEU A 186 35.20 14.35 20.13
N PRO A 187 35.85 15.52 19.83
CA PRO A 187 35.27 16.51 18.93
C PRO A 187 34.91 15.90 17.56
N GLU A 188 33.84 16.40 16.96
CA GLU A 188 33.34 15.86 15.68
C GLU A 188 34.32 16.21 14.53
N ASP A 189 35.04 17.32 14.60
CA ASP A 189 35.99 17.76 13.57
C ASP A 189 37.30 16.96 13.57
N TYR A 190 37.70 16.53 12.37
CA TYR A 190 38.86 15.68 12.16
C TYR A 190 40.15 16.21 12.77
N ASN A 191 40.47 17.50 12.58
CA ASN A 191 41.67 18.11 13.11
C ASN A 191 41.65 18.20 14.64
N LEU A 192 40.49 18.54 15.25
CA LEU A 192 40.33 18.65 16.70
C LEU A 192 40.39 17.27 17.38
N ALA A 193 39.69 16.26 16.79
CA ALA A 193 39.77 14.90 17.28
C ALA A 193 41.20 14.34 17.25
N ARG A 194 41.93 14.56 16.12
CA ARG A 194 43.33 14.17 15.99
C ARG A 194 44.21 14.85 17.03
N PHE A 195 43.99 16.13 17.33
CA PHE A 195 44.69 16.85 18.35
C PHE A 195 44.46 16.23 19.77
N ILE A 196 43.20 15.98 20.12
CA ILE A 196 42.89 15.34 21.42
C ILE A 196 43.50 13.93 21.51
N ILE A 197 43.45 13.13 20.45
CA ILE A 197 44.07 11.81 20.39
C ILE A 197 45.59 11.94 20.60
N TRP A 198 46.23 12.91 19.96
CA TRP A 198 47.66 13.17 20.15
C TRP A 198 47.98 13.56 21.57
N LEU A 199 47.22 14.50 22.20
CA LEU A 199 47.41 14.87 23.60
C LEU A 199 47.31 13.67 24.53
N LYS A 200 46.34 12.76 24.29
CA LYS A 200 46.22 11.53 25.09
C LYS A 200 47.38 10.56 24.89
N LYS A 201 47.87 10.39 23.66
CA LYS A 201 49.07 9.54 23.36
C LYS A 201 50.35 10.04 24.02
N GLU A 202 50.56 11.37 24.02
CA GLU A 202 51.72 11.99 24.63
C GLU A 202 51.56 12.19 26.16
N ASN A 203 50.42 11.78 26.75
CA ASN A 203 50.06 12.06 28.14
C ASN A 203 50.03 13.55 28.52
N TYR A 204 49.67 14.41 27.57
CA TYR A 204 49.55 15.87 27.77
C TYR A 204 48.11 16.28 28.08
N TYR A 205 47.09 15.46 27.76
CA TYR A 205 45.69 15.84 27.81
C TYR A 205 45.26 16.48 29.14
N ASP A 206 45.46 15.79 30.25
CA ASP A 206 45.04 16.30 31.56
C ASP A 206 45.79 17.53 31.97
N LYS A 207 47.09 17.63 31.61
CA LYS A 207 47.94 18.78 31.93
C LYS A 207 47.51 20.00 31.14
N VAL A 208 47.27 19.87 29.83
CA VAL A 208 46.83 20.98 28.97
C VAL A 208 45.46 21.46 29.41
N LYS A 209 44.53 20.55 29.66
CA LYS A 209 43.20 20.84 30.12
C LYS A 209 43.22 21.59 31.45
N THR A 210 43.96 21.10 32.45
CA THR A 210 44.10 21.74 33.77
C THR A 210 44.73 23.12 33.65
N PHE A 211 45.72 23.29 32.78
CA PHE A 211 46.33 24.61 32.51
C PHE A 211 45.31 25.60 31.97
N VAL A 212 44.56 25.26 30.94
CA VAL A 212 43.53 26.10 30.32
C VAL A 212 42.47 26.50 31.35
N GLU A 213 41.95 25.54 32.09
CA GLU A 213 40.92 25.75 33.12
C GLU A 213 41.45 26.65 34.26
N ASN A 214 42.73 26.55 34.62
CA ASN A 214 43.37 27.41 35.62
C ASN A 214 43.58 28.84 35.16
N GLU A 215 43.75 29.10 33.83
CA GLU A 215 43.79 30.45 33.25
C GLU A 215 42.38 31.08 33.23
N GLY A 216 41.35 30.31 33.53
CA GLY A 216 39.95 30.76 33.56
C GLY A 216 39.21 30.65 32.21
N ASP A 217 39.81 29.97 31.26
CA ASP A 217 39.23 29.74 29.93
C ASP A 217 38.41 28.45 29.89
N ASP A 218 37.37 28.43 29.05
CA ASP A 218 36.58 27.20 28.85
C ASP A 218 37.31 26.23 27.91
N TRP A 219 37.47 25.00 28.37
CA TRP A 219 38.19 23.96 27.62
C TRP A 219 37.60 23.66 26.25
N ILE A 220 36.25 23.69 26.13
CA ILE A 220 35.57 23.40 24.89
C ILE A 220 35.73 24.51 23.88
N ASP A 221 35.56 25.78 24.33
CA ASP A 221 35.74 26.95 23.50
C ASP A 221 37.16 27.04 22.95
N GLU A 222 38.18 26.74 23.81
CA GLU A 222 39.60 26.80 23.40
C GLU A 222 39.96 25.67 22.42
N ILE A 223 39.30 24.47 22.51
CA ILE A 223 39.49 23.41 21.54
C ILE A 223 38.85 23.77 20.20
N ASP A 224 37.66 24.38 20.19
CA ASP A 224 37.00 24.80 18.95
C ASP A 224 37.84 25.85 18.21
N ASP A 225 38.53 26.71 18.95
CA ASP A 225 39.45 27.68 18.41
C ASP A 225 40.95 27.27 18.42
N LEU A 226 41.24 25.94 18.39
CA LEU A 226 42.58 25.36 18.53
C LEU A 226 43.70 26.13 17.83
N LEU A 227 43.50 26.48 16.56
CA LEU A 227 44.56 27.15 15.77
C LEU A 227 44.78 28.62 16.16
N MET A 228 43.87 29.22 16.94
CA MET A 228 43.95 30.61 17.43
C MET A 228 44.12 30.67 18.94
N SER A 229 43.93 29.58 19.66
CA SER A 229 44.02 29.47 21.11
C SER A 229 45.40 29.91 21.64
N HIS A 230 45.39 30.89 22.54
CA HIS A 230 46.57 31.29 23.29
C HIS A 230 46.84 30.34 24.47
N SER A 231 45.80 29.99 25.17
CA SER A 231 45.88 29.15 26.37
C SER A 231 46.42 27.76 26.07
N ILE A 232 45.94 27.10 24.99
CA ILE A 232 46.47 25.79 24.55
C ILE A 232 47.92 25.92 24.10
N SER A 233 48.26 26.99 23.33
CA SER A 233 49.63 27.20 22.86
C SER A 233 50.60 27.41 24.02
N ASN A 234 50.24 28.21 25.04
CA ASN A 234 51.03 28.42 26.24
C ASN A 234 51.17 27.13 27.06
N ALA A 235 50.07 26.41 27.26
CA ALA A 235 50.05 25.13 27.97
C ALA A 235 51.06 24.12 27.37
N LEU A 236 51.04 23.99 26.03
CA LEU A 236 51.96 23.07 25.34
C LEU A 236 53.42 23.49 25.44
N ILE A 237 53.71 24.79 25.36
CA ILE A 237 55.10 25.29 25.56
C ILE A 237 55.58 25.07 26.99
N ASP A 238 54.73 25.25 28.00
CA ASP A 238 55.04 25.05 29.38
C ASP A 238 55.31 23.57 29.70
N ILE A 239 54.49 22.66 29.10
CA ILE A 239 54.60 21.19 29.31
C ILE A 239 55.80 20.62 28.56
N ASP A 240 56.03 21.05 27.33
CA ASP A 240 57.17 20.58 26.52
C ASP A 240 57.80 21.76 25.69
N PRO A 241 58.79 22.47 26.25
CA PRO A 241 59.43 23.55 25.55
C PRO A 241 60.16 23.16 24.27
N THR A 242 60.33 21.89 23.99
CA THR A 242 60.99 21.42 22.75
C THR A 242 60.09 21.48 21.54
N LEU A 243 58.77 21.63 21.71
CA LEU A 243 57.79 21.70 20.62
C LEU A 243 57.88 23.02 19.87
N ALA A 244 57.97 24.14 20.58
CA ALA A 244 58.13 25.48 20.02
C ALA A 244 58.75 26.45 21.01
N SER A 245 59.43 27.48 20.49
CA SER A 245 60.05 28.51 21.34
C SER A 245 59.09 29.68 21.67
N ASP A 246 58.01 29.80 20.97
CA ASP A 246 57.02 30.88 21.18
C ASP A 246 55.62 30.47 20.68
N ILE A 247 54.62 31.25 21.04
CA ILE A 247 53.21 31.04 20.63
C ILE A 247 53.05 30.99 19.14
N LYS A 248 53.77 31.81 18.37
CA LYS A 248 53.69 31.82 16.92
C LYS A 248 54.20 30.53 16.29
N GLY A 249 55.35 30.05 16.81
CA GLY A 249 55.92 28.75 16.42
C GLY A 249 55.00 27.60 16.78
N MET A 250 54.39 27.63 17.98
CA MET A 250 53.42 26.62 18.39
C MET A 250 52.20 26.57 17.49
N ARG A 251 51.60 27.74 17.14
CA ARG A 251 50.49 27.79 16.20
C ARG A 251 50.86 27.28 14.81
N GLN A 252 52.04 27.58 14.30
CA GLN A 252 52.50 27.05 13.04
C GLN A 252 52.67 25.52 13.09
N LEU A 253 53.16 24.99 14.19
CA LEU A 253 53.26 23.56 14.42
C LEU A 253 51.87 22.92 14.45
N LEU A 254 50.94 23.47 15.24
CA LEU A 254 49.56 22.95 15.32
C LEU A 254 48.85 23.01 13.95
N GLN A 255 48.99 24.08 13.20
CA GLN A 255 48.41 24.22 11.86
C GLN A 255 49.02 23.20 10.86
N ALA A 256 50.32 22.94 10.97
CA ALA A 256 50.99 21.95 10.10
C ALA A 256 50.61 20.52 10.47
N GLN A 257 50.44 20.20 11.76
CA GLN A 257 50.20 18.87 12.27
C GLN A 257 48.67 18.53 12.28
N PHE A 258 47.82 19.50 12.51
CA PHE A 258 46.36 19.35 12.59
C PHE A 258 45.63 20.32 11.64
N PRO A 259 45.89 20.20 10.33
CA PRO A 259 45.25 21.09 9.36
C PRO A 259 43.75 20.82 9.26
N ILE A 260 42.97 21.88 8.99
CA ILE A 260 41.56 21.74 8.56
C ILE A 260 41.60 21.15 7.13
N VAL A 261 40.91 20.02 6.96
CA VAL A 261 40.89 19.29 5.68
C VAL A 261 39.48 19.22 5.13
N THR A 262 39.36 19.16 3.81
CA THR A 262 38.09 18.95 3.12
C THR A 262 37.82 17.46 2.80
N ASP A 263 38.85 16.62 2.83
CA ASP A 263 38.78 15.17 2.69
C ASP A 263 40.02 14.52 3.32
N VAL A 264 39.91 13.20 3.56
CA VAL A 264 41.00 12.37 4.06
C VAL A 264 41.17 11.15 3.15
N THR A 265 42.40 10.63 3.09
CA THR A 265 42.67 9.38 2.41
C THR A 265 42.11 8.18 3.19
N ASN A 266 41.89 7.07 2.51
CA ASN A 266 41.43 5.83 3.15
C ASN A 266 42.34 5.39 4.30
N THR A 267 43.66 5.51 4.14
CA THR A 267 44.65 5.17 5.19
C THR A 267 44.54 6.10 6.38
N GLN A 268 44.35 7.42 6.15
CA GLN A 268 44.13 8.38 7.22
C GLN A 268 42.85 8.11 7.99
N MET A 269 41.75 7.76 7.29
CA MET A 269 40.50 7.38 7.89
C MET A 269 40.66 6.15 8.80
N VAL A 270 41.25 5.06 8.28
CA VAL A 270 41.47 3.83 9.05
C VAL A 270 42.34 4.07 10.29
N ASN A 271 43.46 4.81 10.13
CA ASN A 271 44.30 5.17 11.25
C ASN A 271 43.56 6.00 12.30
N ALA A 272 42.75 6.98 11.86
CA ALA A 272 41.98 7.79 12.78
C ALA A 272 40.91 6.99 13.55
N ILE A 273 40.24 6.05 12.89
CA ILE A 273 39.30 5.14 13.54
C ILE A 273 40.03 4.25 14.56
N THR A 274 41.15 3.67 14.15
CA THR A 274 41.96 2.79 15.04
C THR A 274 42.45 3.56 16.25
N ASP A 275 42.96 4.77 16.02
CA ASP A 275 43.47 5.65 17.08
C ASP A 275 42.41 6.12 18.07
N ALA A 276 41.18 6.37 17.55
CA ALA A 276 40.05 6.84 18.35
C ALA A 276 39.47 5.72 19.25
N LEU A 277 39.41 4.48 18.73
CA LEU A 277 38.65 3.40 19.36
C LEU A 277 39.52 2.34 20.08
N SER A 278 40.81 2.21 19.73
CA SER A 278 41.66 1.20 20.36
C SER A 278 41.96 1.53 21.82
N ASN A 279 41.82 0.54 22.66
CA ASN A 279 42.19 0.58 24.08
C ASN A 279 43.29 -0.44 24.37
N ASP A 280 44.41 0.00 25.01
CA ASP A 280 45.59 -0.82 25.28
C ASP A 280 46.06 -1.62 24.04
N GLY A 281 46.04 -0.99 22.86
CA GLY A 281 46.47 -1.58 21.60
C GLY A 281 45.53 -2.64 21.01
N LYS A 282 44.34 -2.82 21.58
CA LYS A 282 43.33 -3.74 21.09
C LYS A 282 42.13 -2.94 20.52
N PHE A 283 41.74 -3.27 19.31
CA PHE A 283 40.51 -2.71 18.68
C PHE A 283 39.28 -3.43 19.25
N PRO A 284 38.23 -2.70 19.72
CA PRO A 284 37.03 -3.32 20.30
C PRO A 284 36.12 -3.92 19.24
N LEU A 285 35.17 -4.78 19.64
CA LEU A 285 34.07 -5.22 18.80
C LEU A 285 33.13 -4.05 18.52
N THR A 286 33.15 -3.53 17.31
CA THR A 286 32.57 -2.24 16.98
C THR A 286 31.35 -2.39 16.05
N LEU A 287 30.22 -1.81 16.44
CA LEU A 287 29.01 -1.68 15.64
C LEU A 287 28.90 -0.23 15.14
N ILE A 288 28.72 -0.04 13.84
CA ILE A 288 28.46 1.27 13.23
C ILE A 288 27.05 1.25 12.60
N VAL A 289 26.16 2.08 13.11
CA VAL A 289 24.81 2.25 12.59
C VAL A 289 24.76 3.54 11.75
N LEU A 290 24.51 3.37 10.45
CA LEU A 290 24.29 4.46 9.50
C LEU A 290 22.77 4.54 9.20
N ASP A 291 22.11 5.48 9.84
CA ASP A 291 20.67 5.66 9.64
C ASP A 291 20.39 6.50 8.38
N GLU A 292 19.27 6.23 7.70
CA GLU A 292 18.81 6.94 6.51
C GLU A 292 19.82 6.97 5.33
N VAL A 293 20.62 5.92 5.15
CA VAL A 293 21.61 5.82 4.05
C VAL A 293 20.96 6.00 2.69
N GLN A 294 19.76 5.43 2.47
CA GLN A 294 19.02 5.60 1.23
C GLN A 294 18.69 7.06 0.95
N GLN A 295 18.33 7.84 1.96
CA GLN A 295 18.01 9.26 1.81
C GLN A 295 19.26 10.08 1.46
N TYR A 296 20.39 9.74 2.05
CA TYR A 296 21.68 10.34 1.71
C TYR A 296 22.09 10.05 0.26
N VAL A 297 21.97 8.81 -0.18
CA VAL A 297 22.31 8.38 -1.55
C VAL A 297 21.33 9.00 -2.56
N GLY A 298 20.03 9.00 -2.28
CA GLY A 298 18.98 9.52 -3.16
C GLY A 298 19.05 8.92 -4.57
N SER A 299 19.11 9.77 -5.59
CA SER A 299 19.30 9.40 -6.99
C SER A 299 20.75 9.42 -7.47
N ASP A 300 21.72 9.71 -6.60
CA ASP A 300 23.12 9.92 -6.92
C ASP A 300 23.91 8.62 -6.82
N SER A 301 24.36 8.10 -7.96
CA SER A 301 25.15 6.86 -8.05
C SER A 301 26.57 7.01 -7.50
N ASP A 302 27.12 8.23 -7.48
CA ASP A 302 28.48 8.48 -7.01
C ASP A 302 28.53 8.47 -5.48
N LYS A 303 27.48 8.98 -4.83
CA LYS A 303 27.32 8.85 -3.38
C LYS A 303 27.20 7.38 -2.96
N ALA A 304 26.44 6.57 -3.71
CA ALA A 304 26.35 5.13 -3.44
C ALA A 304 27.73 4.46 -3.54
N HIS A 305 28.51 4.82 -4.54
CA HIS A 305 29.86 4.29 -4.74
C HIS A 305 30.79 4.70 -3.59
N LEU A 306 30.76 5.96 -3.14
CA LEU A 306 31.55 6.43 -2.01
C LEU A 306 31.21 5.71 -0.70
N VAL A 307 29.92 5.48 -0.43
CA VAL A 307 29.47 4.72 0.73
C VAL A 307 29.98 3.28 0.64
N GLN A 308 29.85 2.65 -0.52
CA GLN A 308 30.34 1.30 -0.76
C GLN A 308 31.85 1.21 -0.52
N GLU A 309 32.65 2.12 -1.08
CA GLU A 309 34.11 2.15 -0.96
C GLU A 309 34.53 2.26 0.51
N VAL A 310 33.93 3.19 1.25
CA VAL A 310 34.24 3.40 2.67
C VAL A 310 33.93 2.17 3.52
N VAL A 311 32.74 1.58 3.30
CA VAL A 311 32.33 0.36 4.01
C VAL A 311 33.22 -0.81 3.67
N GLU A 312 33.59 -0.97 2.39
CA GLU A 312 34.48 -2.02 1.89
C GLU A 312 35.85 -1.94 2.54
N ILE A 313 36.48 -0.76 2.50
CA ILE A 313 37.81 -0.55 3.10
C ILE A 313 37.79 -0.84 4.61
N CYS A 314 36.75 -0.42 5.30
CA CYS A 314 36.65 -0.70 6.73
C CYS A 314 36.37 -2.18 7.04
N SER A 315 35.62 -2.87 6.21
CA SER A 315 35.31 -4.30 6.42
C SER A 315 36.53 -5.20 6.11
N ASP A 316 37.34 -4.84 5.11
CA ASP A 316 38.44 -5.68 4.62
C ASP A 316 39.79 -5.34 5.28
N HIS A 317 39.87 -4.25 6.07
CA HIS A 317 41.15 -3.79 6.56
C HIS A 317 41.68 -4.65 7.71
N PRO A 318 42.92 -5.20 7.60
CA PRO A 318 43.50 -6.08 8.62
C PRO A 318 43.60 -5.45 10.02
N GLY A 319 43.69 -4.10 10.08
CA GLY A 319 43.77 -3.38 11.37
C GLY A 319 42.52 -3.52 12.24
N PHE A 320 41.40 -3.81 11.64
CA PHE A 320 40.13 -4.01 12.34
C PHE A 320 39.86 -5.48 12.66
N ASN A 321 40.55 -6.41 11.99
CA ASN A 321 40.52 -7.85 12.22
C ASN A 321 39.10 -8.41 12.37
N ASN A 322 38.23 -8.13 11.40
CA ASN A 322 36.82 -8.56 11.32
C ASN A 322 35.93 -8.14 12.53
N LYS A 323 36.33 -7.14 13.29
CA LYS A 323 35.63 -6.68 14.51
C LYS A 323 34.61 -5.57 14.24
N LEU A 324 34.57 -5.04 13.01
CA LEU A 324 33.73 -3.88 12.66
C LEU A 324 32.53 -4.33 11.83
N LEU A 325 31.32 -4.05 12.32
CA LEU A 325 30.07 -4.37 11.68
C LEU A 325 29.32 -3.09 11.27
N PHE A 326 28.95 -2.95 10.00
CA PHE A 326 28.09 -1.88 9.52
C PHE A 326 26.62 -2.32 9.44
N VAL A 327 25.74 -1.45 9.94
CA VAL A 327 24.28 -1.58 9.79
C VAL A 327 23.77 -0.32 9.11
N GLY A 328 23.25 -0.46 7.88
CA GLY A 328 22.60 0.62 7.15
C GLY A 328 21.08 0.49 7.20
N THR A 329 20.36 1.61 7.20
CA THR A 329 18.90 1.60 7.10
C THR A 329 18.42 2.26 5.81
N GLY A 330 17.29 1.77 5.25
CA GLY A 330 16.65 2.31 4.07
C GLY A 330 15.16 1.97 3.99
N GLN A 331 14.43 2.69 3.15
CA GLN A 331 12.99 2.45 2.97
C GLN A 331 12.73 1.22 2.08
N ASN A 332 13.61 1.00 1.11
CA ASN A 332 13.48 -0.09 0.14
C ASN A 332 14.58 -1.13 0.33
N ALA A 333 14.29 -2.36 -0.07
CA ALA A 333 15.33 -3.36 -0.25
C ALA A 333 16.36 -2.89 -1.30
N LEU A 334 17.62 -3.26 -1.12
CA LEU A 334 18.72 -2.85 -2.04
C LEU A 334 18.47 -3.28 -3.50
N SER A 335 17.78 -4.40 -3.71
CA SER A 335 17.40 -4.90 -5.04
C SER A 335 16.33 -4.07 -5.73
N GLY A 336 15.57 -3.26 -4.98
CA GLY A 336 14.43 -2.49 -5.50
C GLY A 336 14.81 -1.20 -6.24
N MET A 337 16.06 -0.72 -6.09
CA MET A 337 16.50 0.55 -6.69
C MET A 337 17.88 0.39 -7.35
N PRO A 338 18.04 0.79 -8.62
CA PRO A 338 19.32 0.63 -9.34
C PRO A 338 20.52 1.28 -8.65
N ASN A 339 20.32 2.44 -8.03
CA ASN A 339 21.40 3.17 -7.34
C ASN A 339 21.87 2.48 -6.05
N LEU A 340 20.97 1.70 -5.40
CA LEU A 340 21.30 0.95 -4.19
C LEU A 340 21.86 -0.44 -4.48
N GLN A 341 21.71 -0.95 -5.70
CA GLN A 341 22.21 -2.30 -6.06
C GLN A 341 23.72 -2.44 -5.88
N ARG A 342 24.47 -1.34 -6.02
CA ARG A 342 25.91 -1.33 -5.79
C ARG A 342 26.29 -1.68 -4.35
N LEU A 343 25.44 -1.31 -3.39
CA LEU A 343 25.66 -1.63 -1.98
C LEU A 343 25.45 -3.12 -1.66
N MET A 344 24.75 -3.87 -2.54
CA MET A 344 24.46 -5.30 -2.33
C MET A 344 25.72 -6.16 -2.18
N GLY A 345 26.83 -5.76 -2.78
CA GLY A 345 28.08 -6.48 -2.70
C GLY A 345 28.60 -6.61 -1.27
N ARG A 346 28.32 -5.62 -0.41
CA ARG A 346 28.79 -5.58 0.98
C ARG A 346 27.66 -5.76 2.00
N PHE A 347 26.48 -5.18 1.76
CA PHE A 347 25.31 -5.35 2.62
C PHE A 347 24.58 -6.66 2.27
N GLN A 348 25.12 -7.77 2.71
CA GLN A 348 24.63 -9.12 2.37
C GLN A 348 23.53 -9.63 3.29
N ILE A 349 23.47 -9.11 4.54
CA ILE A 349 22.42 -9.47 5.50
C ILE A 349 21.28 -8.49 5.33
N ASN A 350 20.17 -8.95 4.74
CA ASN A 350 18.99 -8.12 4.53
C ASN A 350 17.91 -8.46 5.58
N VAL A 351 17.50 -7.46 6.34
CA VAL A 351 16.38 -7.53 7.29
C VAL A 351 15.27 -6.65 6.74
N GLN A 352 14.11 -7.23 6.46
CA GLN A 352 12.97 -6.49 5.92
C GLN A 352 11.84 -6.52 6.95
N LEU A 353 11.51 -5.35 7.49
CA LEU A 353 10.43 -5.19 8.45
C LEU A 353 9.10 -4.96 7.73
N SER A 354 8.06 -5.70 8.15
CA SER A 354 6.72 -5.68 7.57
C SER A 354 5.69 -4.97 8.43
N ASP A 355 4.46 -4.85 7.90
CA ASP A 355 3.32 -4.27 8.63
C ASP A 355 2.85 -5.17 9.79
N THR A 356 3.06 -6.48 9.71
CA THR A 356 2.67 -7.46 10.76
C THR A 356 3.40 -7.22 12.08
N ASP A 357 4.64 -6.75 12.02
CA ASP A 357 5.42 -6.44 13.22
C ASP A 357 4.85 -5.22 13.94
N VAL A 358 4.28 -4.25 13.21
CA VAL A 358 3.60 -3.09 13.78
C VAL A 358 2.43 -3.50 14.66
N GLU A 359 1.64 -4.46 14.24
CA GLU A 359 0.51 -4.97 15.00
C GLU A 359 0.95 -5.66 16.29
N SER A 360 1.99 -6.47 16.22
CA SER A 360 2.55 -7.13 17.40
C SER A 360 3.03 -6.11 18.44
N VAL A 361 3.72 -5.06 17.99
CA VAL A 361 4.18 -3.96 18.86
C VAL A 361 2.98 -3.27 19.53
N ILE A 362 1.93 -2.92 18.79
CA ILE A 362 0.74 -2.27 19.34
C ILE A 362 0.08 -3.17 20.41
N ARG A 363 -0.08 -4.46 20.12
CA ARG A 363 -0.71 -5.43 21.04
C ARG A 363 0.07 -5.63 22.32
N LYS A 364 1.40 -5.67 22.23
CA LYS A 364 2.28 -5.90 23.40
C LYS A 364 2.56 -4.62 24.19
N VAL A 365 2.67 -3.47 23.55
CA VAL A 365 3.05 -2.21 24.20
C VAL A 365 1.85 -1.47 24.78
N ILE A 366 0.73 -1.40 24.02
CA ILE A 366 -0.43 -0.59 24.42
C ILE A 366 -1.59 -1.47 24.87
N LEU A 367 -1.89 -2.52 24.11
CA LEU A 367 -3.10 -3.30 24.26
C LEU A 367 -2.91 -4.55 25.13
N GLN A 368 -1.78 -4.73 25.80
CA GLN A 368 -1.52 -5.90 26.62
C GLN A 368 -2.55 -6.01 27.76
N LYS A 369 -3.29 -7.13 27.79
CA LYS A 369 -4.31 -7.41 28.81
C LYS A 369 -3.75 -8.21 29.95
N LYS A 370 -4.27 -7.95 31.16
CA LYS A 370 -4.03 -8.79 32.33
C LYS A 370 -4.59 -10.20 32.09
N GLU A 371 -3.86 -11.23 32.45
CA GLU A 371 -4.34 -12.62 32.31
C GLU A 371 -5.69 -12.83 33.02
N SER A 372 -5.87 -12.23 34.22
CA SER A 372 -7.10 -12.31 34.99
C SER A 372 -8.33 -11.72 34.29
N ALA A 373 -8.16 -10.78 33.36
CA ALA A 373 -9.26 -10.10 32.66
C ALA A 373 -9.61 -10.72 31.30
N LYS A 374 -8.73 -11.57 30.75
CA LYS A 374 -8.92 -12.14 29.41
C LYS A 374 -10.19 -12.98 29.28
N ALA A 375 -10.49 -13.81 30.27
CA ALA A 375 -11.67 -14.70 30.25
C ALA A 375 -12.99 -13.92 30.23
N GLU A 376 -13.05 -12.82 31.00
CA GLU A 376 -14.23 -11.97 31.05
C GLU A 376 -14.42 -11.18 29.75
N LEU A 377 -13.35 -10.59 29.24
CA LEU A 377 -13.36 -9.90 27.97
C LEU A 377 -13.78 -10.84 26.81
N ASP A 378 -13.24 -12.05 26.76
CA ASP A 378 -13.60 -13.07 25.75
C ASP A 378 -15.10 -13.41 25.80
N THR A 379 -15.66 -13.52 27.02
CA THR A 379 -17.09 -13.78 27.23
C THR A 379 -17.94 -12.65 26.66
N VAL A 380 -17.57 -11.39 26.93
CA VAL A 380 -18.27 -10.21 26.41
C VAL A 380 -18.20 -10.16 24.90
N LEU A 381 -17.01 -10.33 24.30
CA LEU A 381 -16.82 -10.28 22.86
C LEU A 381 -17.59 -11.39 22.13
N LYS A 382 -17.57 -12.62 22.63
CA LYS A 382 -18.32 -13.76 22.09
C LYS A 382 -19.83 -13.56 22.17
N SER A 383 -20.33 -12.94 23.24
CA SER A 383 -21.76 -12.64 23.36
C SER A 383 -22.26 -11.65 22.29
N HIS A 384 -21.35 -10.81 21.75
CA HIS A 384 -21.63 -9.82 20.72
C HIS A 384 -21.07 -10.17 19.34
N LEU A 385 -20.57 -11.39 19.13
CA LEU A 385 -19.94 -11.82 17.88
C LEU A 385 -20.87 -11.66 16.68
N GLY A 386 -22.17 -11.89 16.84
CA GLY A 386 -23.16 -11.70 15.79
C GLY A 386 -23.27 -10.25 15.30
N GLU A 387 -23.18 -9.28 16.21
CA GLU A 387 -23.15 -7.86 15.83
C GLU A 387 -21.81 -7.47 15.22
N ILE A 388 -20.71 -7.93 15.81
CA ILE A 388 -19.36 -7.61 15.30
C ILE A 388 -19.17 -8.16 13.88
N SER A 389 -19.56 -9.41 13.63
CA SER A 389 -19.40 -10.07 12.34
C SER A 389 -20.34 -9.54 11.24
N ARG A 390 -21.39 -8.83 11.62
CA ARG A 390 -22.32 -8.17 10.69
C ARG A 390 -21.74 -6.90 10.09
N GLN A 391 -20.90 -6.18 10.87
CA GLN A 391 -20.39 -4.86 10.48
C GLN A 391 -19.60 -4.93 9.19
N LEU A 392 -19.87 -3.99 8.27
CA LEU A 392 -19.24 -3.87 6.94
C LEU A 392 -19.28 -5.14 6.09
N ARG A 393 -20.30 -5.99 6.28
CA ARG A 393 -20.47 -7.22 5.51
C ARG A 393 -20.59 -6.94 4.01
N GLY A 394 -19.94 -7.78 3.20
CA GLY A 394 -19.88 -7.62 1.75
C GLY A 394 -18.75 -6.71 1.26
N THR A 395 -17.90 -6.22 2.17
CA THR A 395 -16.70 -5.45 1.81
C THR A 395 -15.43 -6.31 1.92
N LYS A 396 -14.32 -5.86 1.34
CA LYS A 396 -13.02 -6.56 1.47
C LYS A 396 -12.39 -6.45 2.86
N ILE A 397 -12.97 -5.65 3.75
CA ILE A 397 -12.51 -5.46 5.12
C ILE A 397 -13.50 -5.99 6.16
N GLU A 398 -14.48 -6.77 5.72
CA GLU A 398 -15.44 -7.43 6.61
C GLU A 398 -14.76 -8.37 7.62
N PHE A 399 -15.55 -8.89 8.55
CA PHE A 399 -15.06 -9.81 9.56
C PHE A 399 -14.61 -11.15 8.93
N HIS A 400 -13.39 -11.58 9.25
CA HIS A 400 -12.81 -12.85 8.84
C HIS A 400 -12.77 -13.82 10.02
N ARG A 401 -12.70 -15.14 9.77
CA ARG A 401 -12.62 -16.15 10.83
C ARG A 401 -11.42 -15.96 11.76
N ASP A 402 -10.30 -15.51 11.21
CA ASP A 402 -9.08 -15.29 11.99
C ASP A 402 -9.20 -14.09 12.93
N ASP A 403 -10.14 -13.18 12.66
CA ASP A 403 -10.41 -12.03 13.52
C ASP A 403 -10.88 -12.43 14.93
N GLU A 404 -11.53 -13.59 15.07
CA GLU A 404 -11.96 -14.08 16.37
C GLU A 404 -10.80 -14.33 17.33
N GLN A 405 -9.64 -14.76 16.78
CA GLN A 405 -8.43 -15.01 17.56
C GLN A 405 -7.73 -13.72 18.00
N ILE A 406 -7.79 -12.68 17.16
CA ILE A 406 -7.08 -11.42 17.41
C ILE A 406 -7.96 -10.36 18.07
N MET A 407 -9.29 -10.52 18.04
CA MET A 407 -10.27 -9.55 18.56
C MET A 407 -10.03 -9.22 20.04
N LEU A 408 -9.71 -10.22 20.85
CA LEU A 408 -9.36 -10.03 22.27
C LEU A 408 -8.10 -9.18 22.43
N ALA A 409 -7.09 -9.45 21.59
CA ALA A 409 -5.82 -8.71 21.64
C ALA A 409 -6.00 -7.26 21.16
N ASP A 410 -6.81 -7.03 20.14
CA ASP A 410 -7.02 -5.71 19.53
C ASP A 410 -8.03 -4.83 20.26
N TYR A 411 -8.89 -5.41 21.13
CA TYR A 411 -9.87 -4.63 21.91
C TYR A 411 -9.21 -3.42 22.61
N PRO A 412 -9.78 -2.21 22.55
CA PRO A 412 -11.16 -1.85 22.21
C PRO A 412 -11.36 -1.48 20.73
N VAL A 413 -10.34 -1.61 19.89
CA VAL A 413 -10.43 -1.36 18.45
C VAL A 413 -10.76 -2.67 17.74
N LEU A 414 -11.96 -2.79 17.21
CA LEU A 414 -12.35 -4.00 16.48
C LEU A 414 -11.49 -4.18 15.20
N PRO A 415 -11.14 -5.42 14.78
CA PRO A 415 -10.31 -5.68 13.61
C PRO A 415 -10.81 -5.01 12.33
N ILE A 416 -12.12 -4.96 12.13
CA ILE A 416 -12.77 -4.30 10.99
C ILE A 416 -12.44 -2.80 10.96
N ARG A 417 -12.53 -2.13 12.12
CA ARG A 417 -12.27 -0.69 12.27
C ARG A 417 -10.81 -0.37 12.11
N ARG A 418 -9.93 -1.25 12.59
CA ARG A 418 -8.51 -1.13 12.40
C ARG A 418 -8.16 -1.18 10.91
N ARG A 419 -8.67 -2.16 10.16
CA ARG A 419 -8.50 -2.24 8.70
C ARG A 419 -9.07 -1.01 7.98
N PHE A 420 -10.19 -0.47 8.45
CA PHE A 420 -10.73 0.80 7.93
C PHE A 420 -9.75 1.95 8.14
N TRP A 421 -9.23 2.13 9.35
CA TRP A 421 -8.25 3.18 9.66
C TRP A 421 -6.97 3.06 8.84
N GLU A 422 -6.43 1.86 8.70
CA GLU A 422 -5.24 1.61 7.87
C GLU A 422 -5.46 2.01 6.41
N LYS A 423 -6.62 1.68 5.84
CA LYS A 423 -6.99 2.10 4.49
C LYS A 423 -7.06 3.62 4.37
N VAL A 424 -7.73 4.28 5.32
CA VAL A 424 -7.84 5.74 5.35
C VAL A 424 -6.46 6.38 5.48
N LEU A 425 -5.66 5.96 6.46
CA LEU A 425 -4.34 6.52 6.73
C LEU A 425 -3.40 6.41 5.52
N ARG A 426 -3.39 5.27 4.83
CA ARG A 426 -2.57 5.07 3.62
C ARG A 426 -2.89 6.03 2.48
N ILE A 427 -4.15 6.47 2.39
CA ILE A 427 -4.61 7.31 1.28
C ILE A 427 -4.44 8.79 1.60
N VAL A 428 -4.75 9.19 2.82
CA VAL A 428 -4.67 10.60 3.21
C VAL A 428 -3.24 11.04 3.54
N ASP A 429 -2.31 10.09 3.66
CA ASP A 429 -0.91 10.34 3.99
C ASP A 429 -0.08 10.68 2.74
N THR A 430 -0.31 11.85 2.17
CA THR A 430 0.43 12.35 1.01
C THR A 430 1.90 12.62 1.31
N THR A 431 2.27 12.73 2.57
CA THR A 431 3.64 13.06 3.04
C THR A 431 4.39 11.85 3.58
N GLY A 432 3.74 10.68 3.70
CA GLY A 432 4.32 9.47 4.30
C GLY A 432 4.57 9.58 5.81
N THR A 433 3.92 10.54 6.48
CA THR A 433 4.14 10.80 7.92
C THR A 433 3.02 10.27 8.81
N VAL A 434 1.79 10.22 8.31
CA VAL A 434 0.59 9.87 9.11
C VAL A 434 0.45 8.35 9.28
N SER A 435 0.85 7.58 8.27
CA SER A 435 0.79 6.11 8.27
C SER A 435 1.90 5.43 9.08
N GLN A 436 2.84 6.20 9.64
CA GLN A 436 3.95 5.67 10.43
C GLN A 436 3.47 4.93 11.69
N LEU A 437 4.18 3.86 12.09
CA LEU A 437 3.96 3.12 13.35
C LEU A 437 3.74 4.06 14.54
N ARG A 438 4.53 5.13 14.61
CA ARG A 438 4.42 6.18 15.62
C ARG A 438 3.01 6.76 15.76
N ASN A 439 2.42 7.15 14.62
CA ASN A 439 1.10 7.76 14.64
C ASN A 439 0.03 6.70 14.92
N GLN A 440 0.20 5.47 14.45
CA GLN A 440 -0.67 4.36 14.80
C GLN A 440 -0.61 4.05 16.30
N LEU A 441 0.57 3.98 16.89
CA LEU A 441 0.75 3.82 18.35
C LEU A 441 0.04 4.94 19.11
N LYS A 442 0.24 6.20 18.71
CA LYS A 442 -0.43 7.35 19.33
C LYS A 442 -1.95 7.26 19.21
N VAL A 443 -2.45 6.98 18.00
CA VAL A 443 -3.90 6.87 17.75
C VAL A 443 -4.52 5.76 18.61
N ILE A 444 -3.91 4.59 18.69
CA ILE A 444 -4.41 3.47 19.51
C ILE A 444 -4.32 3.81 21.00
N HIS A 445 -3.25 4.45 21.44
CA HIS A 445 -3.11 4.88 22.83
C HIS A 445 -4.20 5.89 23.21
N GLU A 446 -4.44 6.93 22.40
CA GLU A 446 -5.53 7.89 22.66
C GLU A 446 -6.91 7.22 22.60
N ALA A 447 -7.11 6.25 21.69
CA ALA A 447 -8.33 5.46 21.62
C ALA A 447 -8.58 4.63 22.90
N THR A 448 -7.55 3.98 23.45
CA THR A 448 -7.66 3.25 24.72
C THR A 448 -7.91 4.17 25.90
N LYS A 449 -7.31 5.36 25.90
CA LYS A 449 -7.48 6.37 26.92
C LYS A 449 -8.90 6.95 26.92
N GLU A 450 -9.45 7.26 25.74
CA GLU A 450 -10.81 7.79 25.61
C GLU A 450 -11.86 6.78 26.07
N THR A 451 -11.63 5.49 25.78
CA THR A 451 -12.56 4.43 26.18
C THR A 451 -12.33 3.90 27.62
N ALA A 452 -11.29 4.35 28.30
CA ALA A 452 -10.81 3.80 29.57
C ALA A 452 -11.85 3.79 30.70
N THR A 453 -12.69 4.82 30.79
CA THR A 453 -13.70 5.03 31.85
C THR A 453 -15.04 4.39 31.56
N TYR A 454 -15.24 3.85 30.38
CA TYR A 454 -16.45 3.16 30.00
C TYR A 454 -16.44 1.69 30.44
N VAL A 455 -17.65 1.13 30.55
CA VAL A 455 -17.85 -0.28 30.92
C VAL A 455 -17.34 -1.20 29.82
N LEU A 456 -16.88 -2.38 30.19
CA LEU A 456 -16.41 -3.43 29.28
C LEU A 456 -17.49 -3.74 28.22
N GLY A 457 -17.07 -3.81 26.93
CA GLY A 457 -17.95 -3.90 25.77
C GLY A 457 -18.13 -2.57 25.05
N HIS A 458 -17.59 -1.46 25.60
CA HIS A 458 -17.48 -0.21 24.87
C HIS A 458 -16.26 -0.22 23.96
N VAL A 459 -16.46 0.01 22.66
CA VAL A 459 -15.45 -0.11 21.62
C VAL A 459 -15.22 1.23 20.93
N VAL A 460 -14.06 1.42 20.36
CA VAL A 460 -13.71 2.66 19.66
C VAL A 460 -14.47 2.75 18.34
N PRO A 461 -15.20 3.84 18.06
CA PRO A 461 -15.92 3.99 16.79
C PRO A 461 -14.99 4.33 15.63
N GLY A 462 -15.47 4.09 14.40
CA GLY A 462 -14.69 4.29 13.18
C GLY A 462 -14.30 5.73 12.88
N ASP A 463 -15.12 6.70 13.28
CA ASP A 463 -14.91 8.14 13.10
C ASP A 463 -13.83 8.72 14.03
N PHE A 464 -13.46 8.02 15.10
CA PHE A 464 -12.41 8.45 16.03
C PHE A 464 -11.13 8.90 15.33
N ILE A 465 -10.73 8.22 14.25
CA ILE A 465 -9.52 8.55 13.51
C ILE A 465 -9.53 9.97 12.93
N TYR A 466 -10.71 10.48 12.56
CA TYR A 466 -10.83 11.83 12.02
C TYR A 466 -10.31 12.89 13.00
N ASN A 467 -10.67 12.79 14.28
CA ASN A 467 -10.22 13.73 15.30
C ASN A 467 -8.69 13.72 15.46
N GLN A 468 -8.06 12.58 15.24
CA GLN A 468 -6.60 12.43 15.36
C GLN A 468 -5.84 13.02 14.15
N ILE A 469 -6.46 13.09 12.98
CA ILE A 469 -5.79 13.50 11.73
C ILE A 469 -6.34 14.79 11.13
N SER A 470 -7.47 15.32 11.60
CA SER A 470 -8.18 16.48 11.01
C SER A 470 -7.28 17.70 10.80
N VAL A 471 -6.45 18.03 11.79
CA VAL A 471 -5.50 19.14 11.70
C VAL A 471 -4.47 18.92 10.58
N SER A 472 -3.93 17.72 10.48
CA SER A 472 -2.99 17.34 9.42
C SER A 472 -3.65 17.38 8.05
N LEU A 473 -4.89 16.88 7.92
CA LEU A 473 -5.65 16.91 6.68
C LEU A 473 -5.90 18.35 6.19
N LEU A 474 -6.16 19.26 7.12
CA LEU A 474 -6.33 20.69 6.82
C LEU A 474 -5.00 21.33 6.38
N GLN A 475 -3.91 21.07 7.10
CA GLN A 475 -2.58 21.61 6.80
C GLN A 475 -2.03 21.12 5.45
N THR A 476 -2.29 19.88 5.09
CA THR A 476 -1.87 19.30 3.80
C THR A 476 -2.82 19.63 2.65
N GLY A 477 -3.94 20.30 2.91
CA GLY A 477 -4.93 20.66 1.90
C GLY A 477 -5.80 19.50 1.42
N VAL A 478 -5.74 18.33 2.09
CA VAL A 478 -6.60 17.17 1.76
C VAL A 478 -8.06 17.47 2.03
N ILE A 479 -8.34 18.34 3.00
CA ILE A 479 -9.69 18.88 3.27
C ILE A 479 -9.68 20.40 3.16
N SER A 480 -10.80 20.97 2.69
CA SER A 480 -10.99 22.41 2.65
C SER A 480 -11.35 22.94 4.04
N LYS A 481 -11.08 24.22 4.26
CA LYS A 481 -11.48 24.93 5.49
C LYS A 481 -13.00 24.88 5.68
N GLU A 482 -13.77 25.00 4.61
CA GLU A 482 -15.25 24.93 4.60
C GLU A 482 -15.75 23.60 5.19
N ILE A 483 -15.18 22.47 4.75
CA ILE A 483 -15.53 21.14 5.28
C ILE A 483 -15.14 21.02 6.76
N SER A 484 -13.94 21.47 7.12
CA SER A 484 -13.46 21.42 8.50
C SER A 484 -14.34 22.24 9.44
N GLU A 485 -14.77 23.45 9.03
CA GLU A 485 -15.65 24.32 9.79
C GLU A 485 -17.07 23.74 9.89
N MET A 486 -17.59 23.14 8.84
CA MET A 486 -18.90 22.46 8.80
C MET A 486 -18.94 21.33 9.84
N ILE A 487 -17.96 20.45 9.85
CA ILE A 487 -17.87 19.34 10.81
C ILE A 487 -17.65 19.87 12.23
N GLY A 488 -16.76 20.85 12.40
CA GLY A 488 -16.42 21.43 13.71
C GLY A 488 -17.58 22.20 14.36
N SER A 489 -18.41 22.88 13.59
CA SER A 489 -19.56 23.63 14.12
C SER A 489 -20.59 22.68 14.76
N LEU A 490 -20.87 21.55 14.17
CA LEU A 490 -21.80 20.53 14.67
C LEU A 490 -21.23 19.78 15.89
N ALA A 491 -19.91 19.64 15.98
CA ALA A 491 -19.28 18.97 17.12
C ALA A 491 -19.50 19.69 18.46
N ALA A 492 -19.78 20.98 18.44
CA ALA A 492 -20.04 21.81 19.62
C ALA A 492 -21.53 21.86 20.02
N GLY A 493 -22.42 21.22 19.25
CA GLY A 493 -23.86 21.30 19.39
C GLY A 493 -24.47 20.29 20.39
N ASP A 494 -25.74 20.00 20.20
CA ASP A 494 -26.44 18.98 20.97
C ASP A 494 -26.04 17.53 20.58
N ASP A 495 -26.69 16.51 21.14
CA ASP A 495 -26.35 15.11 20.90
C ASP A 495 -26.62 14.65 19.45
N ASP A 496 -27.64 15.24 18.79
CA ASP A 496 -27.95 14.96 17.40
C ASP A 496 -26.95 15.68 16.48
N GLU A 497 -26.58 16.92 16.76
CA GLU A 497 -25.56 17.69 16.03
C GLU A 497 -24.19 17.04 16.17
N LYS A 498 -23.79 16.59 17.36
CA LYS A 498 -22.56 15.81 17.56
C LYS A 498 -22.55 14.53 16.72
N LEU A 499 -23.67 13.81 16.67
CA LEU A 499 -23.77 12.60 15.84
C LEU A 499 -23.73 12.96 14.34
N GLN A 500 -24.34 14.09 13.93
CA GLN A 500 -24.20 14.60 12.55
C GLN A 500 -22.75 14.93 12.21
N SER A 501 -22.01 15.58 13.10
CA SER A 501 -20.58 15.85 12.93
C SER A 501 -19.78 14.55 12.70
N ARG A 502 -20.05 13.51 13.48
CA ARG A 502 -19.44 12.19 13.36
C ARG A 502 -19.81 11.49 12.04
N ILE A 503 -21.08 11.59 11.62
CA ILE A 503 -21.54 11.11 10.31
C ILE A 503 -20.77 11.81 9.19
N LEU A 504 -20.67 13.14 9.21
CA LEU A 504 -19.94 13.92 8.19
C LEU A 504 -18.46 13.54 8.15
N SER A 505 -17.84 13.31 9.31
CA SER A 505 -16.45 12.84 9.39
C SER A 505 -16.26 11.50 8.68
N LEU A 506 -17.16 10.54 8.87
CA LEU A 506 -17.12 9.25 8.17
C LEU A 506 -17.42 9.38 6.67
N VAL A 507 -18.41 10.19 6.29
CA VAL A 507 -18.71 10.44 4.87
C VAL A 507 -17.48 11.03 4.16
N LEU A 508 -16.77 11.93 4.83
CA LEU A 508 -15.50 12.47 4.32
C LEU A 508 -14.44 11.38 4.15
N LEU A 509 -14.16 10.61 5.21
CA LEU A 509 -13.10 9.59 5.21
C LEU A 509 -13.37 8.49 4.19
N ILE A 510 -14.62 8.00 4.11
CA ILE A 510 -15.03 7.02 3.12
C ILE A 510 -14.93 7.59 1.71
N GLY A 511 -15.27 8.87 1.53
CA GLY A 511 -15.17 9.57 0.26
C GLY A 511 -13.74 9.66 -0.30
N LYS A 512 -12.73 9.54 0.55
CA LYS A 512 -11.30 9.51 0.14
C LYS A 512 -10.82 8.11 -0.26
N LEU A 513 -11.57 7.05 0.07
CA LEU A 513 -11.20 5.69 -0.30
C LEU A 513 -11.26 5.50 -1.82
N PRO A 514 -10.30 4.77 -2.42
CA PRO A 514 -10.29 4.51 -3.86
C PRO A 514 -11.44 3.58 -4.25
N THR A 515 -11.99 3.85 -5.43
CA THR A 515 -13.10 3.08 -6.01
C THR A 515 -12.69 2.30 -7.28
N GLU A 516 -11.40 2.30 -7.64
CA GLU A 516 -10.90 1.50 -8.75
C GLU A 516 -10.98 -0.01 -8.41
N PRO A 517 -11.35 -0.86 -9.39
CA PRO A 517 -11.69 -2.27 -9.14
C PRO A 517 -10.64 -3.08 -8.38
N ASN A 518 -9.35 -2.78 -8.58
CA ASN A 518 -8.25 -3.55 -8.00
C ASN A 518 -7.98 -3.18 -6.52
N ILE A 519 -8.19 -1.92 -6.14
CA ILE A 519 -7.87 -1.38 -4.81
C ILE A 519 -9.12 -0.99 -4.01
N ASP A 520 -10.30 -1.05 -4.62
CA ASP A 520 -11.58 -0.78 -3.97
C ASP A 520 -11.81 -1.71 -2.79
N SER A 521 -12.06 -1.13 -1.62
CA SER A 521 -12.40 -1.87 -0.40
C SER A 521 -13.85 -2.34 -0.34
N GLY A 522 -14.73 -1.76 -1.16
CA GLY A 522 -16.18 -1.97 -1.11
C GLY A 522 -16.89 -1.17 -0.02
N VAL A 523 -16.18 -0.39 0.80
CA VAL A 523 -16.81 0.49 1.81
C VAL A 523 -17.43 1.69 1.13
N ARG A 524 -18.68 1.96 1.45
CA ARG A 524 -19.48 3.08 0.91
C ARG A 524 -20.15 3.84 2.03
N ALA A 525 -20.37 5.13 1.84
CA ALA A 525 -21.08 5.94 2.81
C ALA A 525 -22.61 5.73 2.71
N THR A 526 -23.06 4.49 2.93
CA THR A 526 -24.47 4.15 3.06
C THR A 526 -24.91 4.24 4.51
N ALA A 527 -26.21 4.38 4.76
CA ALA A 527 -26.75 4.50 6.13
C ALA A 527 -26.34 3.32 7.03
N ASP A 528 -26.34 2.09 6.49
CA ASP A 528 -25.97 0.89 7.24
C ASP A 528 -24.46 0.86 7.58
N MET A 529 -23.57 1.13 6.62
CA MET A 529 -22.12 1.11 6.85
C MET A 529 -21.69 2.27 7.77
N LEU A 530 -22.32 3.44 7.65
CA LEU A 530 -22.08 4.55 8.57
C LEU A 530 -22.51 4.19 10.00
N ALA A 531 -23.68 3.57 10.17
CA ALA A 531 -24.15 3.10 11.47
C ALA A 531 -23.22 2.03 12.04
N ASP A 532 -22.74 1.07 11.23
CA ASP A 532 -21.79 0.03 11.64
C ASP A 532 -20.50 0.62 12.21
N LEU A 533 -19.96 1.66 11.59
CA LEU A 533 -18.74 2.35 12.04
C LEU A 533 -18.96 3.23 13.28
N LEU A 534 -20.19 3.71 13.51
CA LEU A 534 -20.53 4.60 14.63
C LEU A 534 -20.89 3.86 15.92
N ILE A 535 -21.20 2.56 15.89
CA ILE A 535 -21.53 1.78 17.09
C ILE A 535 -20.32 1.76 18.02
N GLU A 536 -20.49 2.26 19.25
CA GLU A 536 -19.44 2.30 20.27
C GLU A 536 -19.77 1.46 21.52
N ASP A 537 -21.03 1.14 21.77
CA ASP A 537 -21.43 0.28 22.89
C ASP A 537 -22.09 -1.00 22.33
N LEU A 538 -21.40 -2.12 22.44
CA LEU A 538 -21.91 -3.43 22.00
C LEU A 538 -23.07 -3.91 22.86
N ASN A 539 -23.16 -3.47 24.14
CA ASN A 539 -24.20 -3.86 25.07
C ASN A 539 -25.50 -3.07 24.81
N LYS A 540 -25.34 -1.78 24.42
CA LYS A 540 -26.46 -0.85 24.25
C LYS A 540 -26.23 0.03 23.02
N GLY A 541 -27.29 0.68 22.56
CA GLY A 541 -27.17 1.76 21.57
C GLY A 541 -27.10 1.33 20.12
N LYS A 542 -26.78 0.06 19.80
CA LYS A 542 -26.70 -0.41 18.40
C LYS A 542 -28.00 -0.19 17.63
N ASP A 543 -29.14 -0.48 18.22
CA ASP A 543 -30.43 -0.31 17.58
C ASP A 543 -30.82 1.18 17.50
N ASP A 544 -30.43 1.99 18.50
CA ASP A 544 -30.61 3.44 18.49
C ASP A 544 -29.79 4.08 17.33
N ILE A 545 -28.50 3.80 17.23
CA ILE A 545 -27.63 4.32 16.16
C ILE A 545 -28.18 3.95 14.78
N ARG A 546 -28.60 2.69 14.58
CA ARG A 546 -29.18 2.23 13.29
C ARG A 546 -30.49 2.94 12.96
N THR A 547 -31.23 3.42 13.95
CA THR A 547 -32.47 4.15 13.77
C THR A 547 -32.23 5.65 13.55
N ARG A 548 -31.26 6.24 14.27
CA ARG A 548 -30.96 7.69 14.22
C ARG A 548 -30.18 8.08 12.96
N VAL A 549 -29.19 7.27 12.55
CA VAL A 549 -28.34 7.60 11.40
C VAL A 549 -29.12 7.87 10.14
N PRO A 550 -30.10 7.05 9.69
CA PRO A 550 -30.89 7.35 8.49
C PRO A 550 -31.69 8.65 8.61
N LYS A 551 -32.20 8.97 9.81
CA LYS A 551 -32.95 10.21 10.05
C LYS A 551 -32.04 11.44 9.95
N LEU A 552 -30.86 11.37 10.57
CA LEU A 552 -29.90 12.46 10.57
C LEU A 552 -29.27 12.67 9.18
N LEU A 553 -29.10 11.60 8.38
CA LEU A 553 -28.69 11.72 6.98
C LEU A 553 -29.72 12.50 6.14
N ASN A 554 -31.03 12.31 6.39
CA ASN A 554 -32.04 13.11 5.74
C ASN A 554 -31.97 14.59 6.16
N VAL A 555 -31.78 14.86 7.46
CA VAL A 555 -31.59 16.24 7.94
C VAL A 555 -30.38 16.91 7.31
N LEU A 556 -29.24 16.21 7.25
CA LEU A 556 -28.01 16.70 6.61
C LEU A 556 -28.21 16.94 5.12
N ALA A 557 -28.98 16.10 4.43
CA ALA A 557 -29.30 16.27 3.02
C ALA A 557 -30.26 17.47 2.78
N ASP A 558 -31.28 17.61 3.61
CA ASP A 558 -32.21 18.75 3.55
C ASP A 558 -31.51 20.09 3.82
N ASN A 559 -30.51 20.08 4.71
CA ASN A 559 -29.65 21.24 5.00
C ASN A 559 -28.57 21.48 3.91
N GLY A 560 -28.49 20.66 2.88
CA GLY A 560 -27.51 20.80 1.79
C GLY A 560 -26.05 20.53 2.19
N GLN A 561 -25.82 19.81 3.31
CA GLN A 561 -24.48 19.47 3.78
C GLN A 561 -23.95 18.17 3.14
N ILE A 562 -24.86 17.29 2.74
CA ILE A 562 -24.57 16.09 1.97
C ILE A 562 -25.54 15.94 0.80
N MET A 563 -25.14 15.20 -0.22
CA MET A 563 -26.04 14.78 -1.27
C MET A 563 -26.24 13.25 -1.25
N ALA A 564 -27.47 12.82 -1.50
CA ALA A 564 -27.81 11.41 -1.64
C ALA A 564 -27.73 11.01 -3.14
N MET A 565 -26.98 9.95 -3.44
CA MET A 565 -26.83 9.41 -4.78
C MET A 565 -27.31 7.96 -4.81
N GLN A 566 -28.10 7.62 -5.80
CA GLN A 566 -28.49 6.22 -6.01
C GLN A 566 -27.38 5.51 -6.77
N THR A 567 -26.86 4.43 -6.20
CA THR A 567 -25.82 3.56 -6.79
C THR A 567 -26.29 2.11 -6.79
N SER A 568 -25.53 1.23 -7.40
CA SER A 568 -25.79 -0.22 -7.35
C SER A 568 -25.74 -0.81 -5.93
N ALA A 569 -25.03 -0.14 -5.02
CA ALA A 569 -24.92 -0.52 -3.61
C ALA A 569 -26.02 0.06 -2.71
N GLY A 570 -26.95 0.85 -3.27
CA GLY A 570 -27.99 1.56 -2.56
C GLY A 570 -27.78 3.08 -2.54
N THR A 571 -28.43 3.77 -1.60
CA THR A 571 -28.24 5.23 -1.43
C THR A 571 -26.90 5.51 -0.77
N GLU A 572 -26.00 6.15 -1.49
CA GLU A 572 -24.69 6.59 -1.01
C GLU A 572 -24.70 8.09 -0.77
N TYR A 573 -24.06 8.52 0.31
CA TYR A 573 -24.00 9.93 0.71
C TYR A 573 -22.61 10.51 0.47
N ARG A 574 -22.52 11.73 -0.04
CA ARG A 574 -21.29 12.49 -0.27
C ARG A 574 -21.42 13.89 0.31
N LEU A 575 -20.29 14.44 0.79
CA LEU A 575 -20.27 15.82 1.24
C LEU A 575 -20.64 16.76 0.10
N GLN A 576 -21.49 17.71 0.39
CA GLN A 576 -21.86 18.76 -0.57
C GLN A 576 -21.06 20.02 -0.30
N THR A 577 -20.22 20.39 -1.26
CA THR A 577 -19.53 21.68 -1.34
C THR A 577 -20.11 22.48 -2.49
N GLN A 578 -19.86 23.76 -2.54
CA GLN A 578 -20.30 24.60 -3.66
C GLN A 578 -19.83 24.03 -5.02
N GLU A 579 -18.62 23.52 -5.06
CA GLU A 579 -18.04 22.94 -6.28
C GLU A 579 -18.69 21.60 -6.65
N SER A 580 -18.90 20.70 -5.66
CA SER A 580 -19.58 19.42 -5.91
C SER A 580 -21.04 19.62 -6.35
N GLY A 581 -21.71 20.63 -5.81
CA GLY A 581 -23.04 21.06 -6.25
C GLY A 581 -23.07 21.41 -7.76
N GLN A 582 -22.11 22.20 -8.22
CA GLN A 582 -22.00 22.56 -9.64
C GLN A 582 -21.73 21.36 -10.56
N TRP A 583 -20.99 20.33 -10.12
CA TRP A 583 -20.79 19.09 -10.87
C TRP A 583 -22.11 18.33 -11.01
N TYR A 584 -22.87 18.24 -9.93
CA TYR A 584 -24.14 17.54 -9.91
C TYR A 584 -25.21 18.26 -10.75
N ASP A 585 -25.26 19.59 -10.71
CA ASP A 585 -26.15 20.40 -11.56
C ASP A 585 -25.83 20.20 -13.04
N THR A 586 -24.55 20.12 -13.39
CA THR A 586 -24.14 19.79 -14.77
C THR A 586 -24.64 18.40 -15.15
N PHE A 587 -24.46 17.41 -14.30
CA PHE A 587 -24.94 16.05 -14.54
C PHE A 587 -26.45 16.00 -14.73
N ARG A 588 -27.23 16.67 -13.88
CA ARG A 588 -28.67 16.74 -14.02
C ARG A 588 -29.10 17.40 -15.34
N THR A 589 -28.40 18.44 -15.73
CA THR A 589 -28.68 19.12 -17.01
C THR A 589 -28.45 18.14 -18.17
N GLU A 590 -27.31 17.43 -18.19
CA GLU A 590 -27.03 16.44 -19.24
C GLU A 590 -28.04 15.28 -19.23
N GLU A 591 -28.45 14.83 -18.06
CA GLU A 591 -29.46 13.77 -17.90
C GLU A 591 -30.82 14.20 -18.46
N VAL A 592 -31.27 15.42 -18.15
CA VAL A 592 -32.55 15.98 -18.65
C VAL A 592 -32.48 16.18 -20.15
N ASP A 593 -31.39 16.76 -20.65
CA ASP A 593 -31.20 16.99 -22.09
C ASP A 593 -31.23 15.69 -22.88
N LEU A 594 -30.56 14.65 -22.33
CA LEU A 594 -30.57 13.35 -22.99
C LEU A 594 -31.93 12.67 -22.93
N ARG A 595 -32.66 12.73 -21.80
CA ARG A 595 -34.02 12.21 -21.67
C ARG A 595 -35.00 12.88 -22.67
N GLY A 596 -34.81 14.16 -22.95
CA GLY A 596 -35.56 14.90 -23.93
C GLY A 596 -35.27 14.53 -25.41
N ASN A 597 -34.15 13.82 -25.64
CA ASN A 597 -33.69 13.49 -26.99
C ASN A 597 -33.82 11.98 -27.29
N ILE A 598 -35.05 11.52 -27.48
CA ILE A 598 -35.35 10.10 -27.74
C ILE A 598 -34.53 9.53 -28.91
N PRO A 599 -34.37 10.21 -30.07
CA PRO A 599 -33.60 9.65 -31.19
C PRO A 599 -32.13 9.41 -30.83
N ARG A 600 -31.55 10.25 -29.97
CA ARG A 600 -30.17 10.07 -29.54
C ARG A 600 -30.02 8.82 -28.64
N ILE A 601 -30.98 8.60 -27.74
CA ILE A 601 -31.00 7.39 -26.90
C ILE A 601 -31.13 6.13 -27.76
N GLU A 602 -31.99 6.19 -28.77
CA GLU A 602 -32.19 5.08 -29.71
C GLU A 602 -30.89 4.76 -30.46
N ASN A 603 -30.20 5.77 -31.00
CA ASN A 603 -28.94 5.57 -31.68
C ASN A 603 -27.88 4.95 -30.77
N LEU A 604 -27.73 5.46 -29.54
CA LEU A 604 -26.77 4.92 -28.56
C LEU A 604 -27.05 3.44 -28.25
N ARG A 605 -28.33 3.08 -28.07
CA ARG A 605 -28.75 1.69 -27.89
C ARG A 605 -28.39 0.82 -29.10
N VAL A 606 -28.73 1.27 -30.31
CA VAL A 606 -28.41 0.57 -31.55
C VAL A 606 -26.93 0.35 -31.70
N ASP A 607 -26.11 1.35 -31.43
CA ASP A 607 -24.65 1.23 -31.49
C ASP A 607 -24.11 0.17 -30.52
N LEU A 608 -24.66 0.13 -29.31
CA LEU A 608 -24.28 -0.89 -28.29
C LEU A 608 -24.67 -2.29 -28.75
N LEU A 609 -25.91 -2.48 -29.27
CA LEU A 609 -26.38 -3.77 -29.77
C LEU A 609 -25.52 -4.26 -30.94
N HIS A 610 -25.27 -3.38 -31.91
CA HIS A 610 -24.47 -3.69 -33.08
C HIS A 610 -23.01 -3.98 -32.73
N ALA A 611 -22.41 -3.21 -31.85
CA ALA A 611 -21.03 -3.46 -31.39
C ALA A 611 -20.88 -4.82 -30.72
N PHE A 612 -21.84 -5.20 -29.86
CA PHE A 612 -21.83 -6.50 -29.20
C PHE A 612 -21.92 -7.66 -30.19
N ILE A 613 -22.90 -7.60 -31.12
CA ILE A 613 -23.10 -8.65 -32.13
C ILE A 613 -21.89 -8.75 -33.06
N LYS A 614 -21.36 -7.62 -33.54
CA LYS A 614 -20.12 -7.64 -34.34
C LYS A 614 -18.97 -8.33 -33.62
N LYS A 615 -18.82 -8.06 -32.34
CA LYS A 615 -17.78 -8.71 -31.51
C LYS A 615 -17.99 -10.24 -31.37
N GLN A 616 -19.24 -10.70 -31.24
CA GLN A 616 -19.55 -12.12 -31.16
C GLN A 616 -19.32 -12.82 -32.52
N ILE A 617 -19.76 -12.23 -33.58
CA ILE A 617 -19.60 -12.79 -34.93
C ILE A 617 -18.13 -12.81 -35.38
N ALA A 618 -17.35 -11.82 -35.02
CA ALA A 618 -15.92 -11.78 -35.30
C ALA A 618 -15.12 -12.92 -34.63
N GLN A 619 -15.68 -13.56 -33.61
CA GLN A 619 -15.07 -14.74 -32.95
C GLN A 619 -15.36 -16.06 -33.68
N VAL A 620 -16.31 -16.07 -34.63
CA VAL A 620 -16.68 -17.26 -35.39
C VAL A 620 -15.52 -17.66 -36.31
N ARG A 621 -14.97 -18.81 -36.09
CA ARG A 621 -13.92 -19.40 -36.95
C ARG A 621 -14.53 -20.43 -37.87
N LEU A 622 -14.90 -19.98 -39.05
CA LEU A 622 -15.54 -20.81 -40.05
C LEU A 622 -14.50 -21.37 -41.04
N THR A 623 -14.32 -22.70 -41.01
CA THR A 623 -13.46 -23.41 -41.94
C THR A 623 -14.26 -24.46 -42.66
N GLN A 624 -14.04 -24.67 -43.95
CA GLN A 624 -14.74 -25.64 -44.78
C GLN A 624 -13.80 -26.73 -45.28
N GLY A 625 -14.23 -27.96 -45.10
CA GLY A 625 -13.60 -29.18 -45.63
C GLY A 625 -12.26 -29.58 -45.03
N ASN A 626 -11.66 -30.61 -45.61
CA ASN A 626 -10.33 -31.13 -45.26
C ASN A 626 -9.22 -30.16 -45.65
N CYS A 627 -9.46 -29.32 -46.69
CA CYS A 627 -8.56 -28.25 -47.12
C CYS A 627 -8.54 -27.06 -46.17
N LYS A 628 -9.41 -27.00 -45.12
CA LYS A 628 -9.51 -25.97 -44.12
C LYS A 628 -9.66 -24.55 -44.72
N GLU A 629 -10.42 -24.46 -45.78
CA GLU A 629 -10.67 -23.16 -46.45
C GLU A 629 -11.35 -22.22 -45.47
N VAL A 630 -10.77 -21.03 -45.26
CA VAL A 630 -11.31 -20.03 -44.34
C VAL A 630 -12.47 -19.31 -44.99
N ARG A 631 -13.60 -19.30 -44.34
CA ARG A 631 -14.84 -18.63 -44.75
C ARG A 631 -15.20 -17.53 -43.77
N GLN A 632 -16.01 -16.58 -44.21
CA GLN A 632 -16.40 -15.43 -43.41
C GLN A 632 -17.92 -15.35 -43.32
N VAL A 633 -18.39 -14.93 -42.16
CA VAL A 633 -19.77 -14.51 -41.96
C VAL A 633 -19.80 -12.97 -41.95
N ILE A 634 -20.61 -12.36 -42.81
CA ILE A 634 -20.72 -10.93 -42.93
C ILE A 634 -21.93 -10.47 -42.10
N THR A 635 -21.74 -9.52 -41.19
CA THR A 635 -22.86 -8.97 -40.40
C THR A 635 -23.56 -7.87 -41.18
N SER A 636 -24.88 -7.96 -41.34
CA SER A 636 -25.74 -6.87 -41.89
C SER A 636 -26.83 -6.48 -40.90
N PHE A 637 -26.99 -5.16 -40.74
CA PHE A 637 -28.01 -4.53 -39.90
C PHE A 637 -29.01 -3.75 -40.74
N ASP A 638 -28.98 -3.90 -42.05
CA ASP A 638 -29.89 -3.21 -42.94
C ASP A 638 -31.33 -3.73 -42.73
N LEU A 639 -32.33 -2.86 -42.93
CA LEU A 639 -33.73 -3.25 -42.83
C LEU A 639 -34.14 -4.28 -43.90
N GLU A 640 -33.47 -4.25 -45.04
CA GLU A 640 -33.68 -5.20 -46.12
C GLU A 640 -32.49 -6.15 -46.24
N LEU A 641 -32.76 -7.37 -46.72
CA LEU A 641 -31.71 -8.33 -47.04
C LEU A 641 -30.77 -7.80 -48.13
N PRO A 642 -29.43 -7.94 -47.96
CA PRO A 642 -28.49 -7.54 -49.00
C PRO A 642 -28.77 -8.21 -50.33
N ARG A 643 -28.58 -7.46 -51.42
CA ARG A 643 -28.90 -7.93 -52.80
C ARG A 643 -28.08 -9.17 -53.22
N ASP A 644 -26.87 -9.34 -52.64
CA ASP A 644 -25.99 -10.47 -52.88
C ASP A 644 -26.09 -11.57 -51.78
N ALA A 645 -27.25 -11.63 -51.12
CA ALA A 645 -27.48 -12.63 -50.07
C ALA A 645 -27.46 -14.09 -50.57
N ASN A 646 -27.59 -14.29 -51.88
CA ASN A 646 -27.44 -15.62 -52.49
C ASN A 646 -25.98 -16.11 -52.60
N ASP A 647 -25.02 -15.17 -52.64
CA ASP A 647 -23.64 -15.41 -52.99
C ASP A 647 -22.69 -15.37 -51.75
N LYS A 648 -23.19 -14.94 -50.62
CA LYS A 648 -22.41 -14.76 -49.36
C LYS A 648 -23.20 -15.21 -48.14
N ILE A 649 -22.49 -15.56 -47.08
CA ILE A 649 -23.11 -15.88 -45.81
C ILE A 649 -23.26 -14.60 -44.99
N TYR A 650 -24.49 -14.13 -44.92
CA TYR A 650 -24.85 -12.99 -44.06
C TYR A 650 -25.45 -13.47 -42.75
N ALA A 651 -25.02 -12.82 -41.65
CA ALA A 651 -25.80 -12.77 -40.43
C ALA A 651 -26.64 -11.48 -40.49
N TRP A 652 -27.88 -11.61 -40.87
CA TRP A 652 -28.85 -10.51 -40.95
C TRP A 652 -29.50 -10.31 -39.60
N VAL A 653 -29.22 -9.18 -38.98
CA VAL A 653 -29.56 -8.88 -37.60
C VAL A 653 -30.65 -7.85 -37.53
N GLN A 654 -31.72 -8.15 -36.81
CA GLN A 654 -32.79 -7.22 -36.50
C GLN A 654 -33.05 -7.19 -35.00
N ASP A 655 -33.57 -6.08 -34.48
CA ASP A 655 -33.90 -5.93 -33.05
C ASP A 655 -35.38 -5.63 -32.82
N GLY A 656 -35.89 -6.01 -31.66
CA GLY A 656 -37.27 -5.87 -31.26
C GLY A 656 -37.72 -4.43 -30.92
N TRP A 657 -36.83 -3.46 -31.00
CA TRP A 657 -37.19 -2.05 -30.92
C TRP A 657 -37.55 -1.51 -32.29
N SER A 658 -36.98 -2.08 -33.36
CA SER A 658 -37.17 -1.69 -34.74
C SER A 658 -38.16 -2.57 -35.48
N VAL A 659 -38.17 -3.86 -35.25
CA VAL A 659 -38.99 -4.87 -35.94
C VAL A 659 -39.75 -5.77 -34.99
N ASP A 660 -41.04 -6.00 -35.20
CA ASP A 660 -41.81 -6.93 -34.38
C ASP A 660 -41.35 -8.39 -34.60
N GLU A 661 -41.26 -9.14 -33.51
CA GLU A 661 -40.75 -10.51 -33.49
C GLU A 661 -41.53 -11.43 -34.43
N LYS A 662 -42.89 -11.30 -34.47
CA LYS A 662 -43.73 -12.11 -35.33
C LYS A 662 -43.47 -11.85 -36.79
N SER A 663 -43.26 -10.57 -37.16
CA SER A 663 -42.92 -10.17 -38.52
C SER A 663 -41.58 -10.77 -38.93
N PHE A 664 -40.54 -10.60 -38.09
CA PHE A 664 -39.24 -11.18 -38.34
C PHE A 664 -39.26 -12.70 -38.52
N LEU A 665 -39.95 -13.44 -37.61
CA LEU A 665 -40.09 -14.86 -37.71
C LEU A 665 -40.87 -15.30 -38.97
N THR A 666 -41.82 -14.50 -39.39
CA THR A 666 -42.56 -14.77 -40.64
C THR A 666 -41.66 -14.59 -41.85
N ASP A 667 -40.83 -13.54 -41.88
CA ASP A 667 -39.86 -13.31 -42.94
C ASP A 667 -38.84 -14.45 -43.03
N ALA A 668 -38.31 -14.87 -41.88
CA ALA A 668 -37.34 -16.00 -41.79
C ALA A 668 -37.96 -17.30 -42.29
N ARG A 669 -39.23 -17.57 -41.92
CA ARG A 669 -39.97 -18.81 -42.35
C ARG A 669 -40.37 -18.79 -43.80
N SER A 670 -40.74 -17.63 -44.34
CA SER A 670 -41.14 -17.47 -45.75
C SER A 670 -39.96 -17.36 -46.71
N SER A 671 -38.74 -17.16 -46.17
CA SER A 671 -37.54 -17.09 -46.98
C SER A 671 -37.23 -18.42 -47.66
N ASN A 672 -36.62 -18.35 -48.86
CA ASN A 672 -36.19 -19.56 -49.54
C ASN A 672 -35.18 -20.37 -48.68
N PRO A 673 -35.51 -21.66 -48.36
CA PRO A 673 -34.63 -22.52 -47.54
C PRO A 673 -33.21 -22.70 -48.09
N ASP A 674 -33.02 -22.45 -49.38
CA ASP A 674 -31.70 -22.54 -50.02
C ASP A 674 -30.78 -21.34 -49.78
N LEU A 675 -31.29 -20.25 -49.24
CA LEU A 675 -30.49 -19.08 -48.92
C LEU A 675 -29.43 -19.37 -47.86
N PRO A 676 -28.18 -18.96 -48.01
CA PRO A 676 -27.13 -19.13 -47.02
C PRO A 676 -27.25 -18.13 -45.85
N THR A 677 -28.28 -17.27 -45.82
CA THR A 677 -28.46 -16.23 -44.81
C THR A 677 -28.84 -16.82 -43.46
N ILE A 678 -28.22 -16.27 -42.41
CA ILE A 678 -28.52 -16.53 -41.01
C ILE A 678 -29.35 -15.38 -40.48
N TYR A 679 -30.51 -15.66 -39.94
CA TYR A 679 -31.44 -14.68 -39.36
C TYR A 679 -31.20 -14.58 -37.87
N LEU A 680 -30.89 -13.40 -37.34
CA LEU A 680 -30.58 -13.16 -35.96
C LEU A 680 -31.51 -12.08 -35.40
N TYR A 681 -32.29 -12.44 -34.38
CA TYR A 681 -33.22 -11.53 -33.72
C TYR A 681 -32.83 -11.23 -32.29
N ILE A 682 -32.72 -9.95 -31.95
CA ILE A 682 -32.43 -9.44 -30.62
C ILE A 682 -33.73 -9.00 -29.95
N PRO A 683 -34.25 -9.68 -28.90
CA PRO A 683 -35.52 -9.29 -28.30
C PRO A 683 -35.40 -7.98 -27.51
N ALA A 684 -36.44 -7.15 -27.53
CA ALA A 684 -36.49 -5.92 -26.75
C ALA A 684 -36.88 -6.21 -25.30
N ARG A 685 -35.92 -6.57 -24.48
CA ARG A 685 -36.07 -6.79 -23.06
C ARG A 685 -35.58 -5.56 -22.26
N ASN A 686 -36.10 -5.37 -21.04
CA ASN A 686 -35.68 -4.34 -20.09
C ASN A 686 -35.60 -2.93 -20.73
N ARG A 687 -36.60 -2.57 -21.52
CA ARG A 687 -36.58 -1.33 -22.35
C ARG A 687 -36.30 -0.07 -21.55
N SER A 688 -37.02 0.10 -20.42
CA SER A 688 -36.92 1.29 -19.59
C SER A 688 -35.62 1.32 -18.78
N GLU A 689 -35.24 0.17 -18.24
CA GLU A 689 -34.06 0.02 -17.42
C GLU A 689 -32.79 0.26 -18.26
N LEU A 690 -32.73 -0.32 -19.46
CA LEU A 690 -31.60 -0.14 -20.37
C LEU A 690 -31.49 1.33 -20.85
N ALA A 691 -32.60 1.95 -21.17
CA ALA A 691 -32.61 3.37 -21.56
C ALA A 691 -32.12 4.27 -20.41
N ASN A 692 -32.59 4.02 -19.17
CA ASN A 692 -32.15 4.78 -18.00
C ASN A 692 -30.66 4.57 -17.70
N ALA A 693 -30.15 3.36 -17.82
CA ALA A 693 -28.73 3.07 -17.60
C ALA A 693 -27.85 3.77 -18.68
N ILE A 694 -28.24 3.76 -19.94
CA ILE A 694 -27.54 4.47 -21.02
C ILE A 694 -27.55 5.98 -20.76
N ILE A 695 -28.69 6.53 -20.34
CA ILE A 695 -28.80 7.98 -20.01
C ILE A 695 -27.83 8.32 -18.87
N ALA A 696 -27.83 7.54 -17.80
CA ALA A 696 -26.97 7.80 -16.64
C ALA A 696 -25.47 7.70 -16.98
N GLU A 697 -25.08 6.71 -17.79
CA GLU A 697 -23.69 6.54 -18.24
C GLU A 697 -23.24 7.73 -19.09
N HIS A 698 -24.00 8.08 -20.11
CA HIS A 698 -23.65 9.17 -21.03
C HIS A 698 -23.73 10.56 -20.38
N ALA A 699 -24.70 10.80 -19.49
CA ALA A 699 -24.76 12.04 -18.74
C ALA A 699 -23.54 12.23 -17.80
N ALA A 700 -23.09 11.15 -17.16
CA ALA A 700 -21.89 11.18 -16.33
C ALA A 700 -20.64 11.43 -17.18
N ASP A 701 -20.50 10.76 -18.33
CA ASP A 701 -19.37 10.95 -19.25
C ASP A 701 -19.35 12.39 -19.80
N ALA A 702 -20.47 12.91 -20.27
CA ALA A 702 -20.58 14.29 -20.73
C ALA A 702 -20.21 15.30 -19.62
N THR A 703 -20.59 15.05 -18.38
CA THR A 703 -20.23 15.87 -17.23
C THR A 703 -18.72 15.88 -17.00
N LEU A 704 -18.10 14.70 -17.04
CA LEU A 704 -16.64 14.56 -16.89
C LEU A 704 -15.88 15.32 -17.97
N GLN A 705 -16.36 15.26 -19.21
CA GLN A 705 -15.77 15.98 -20.34
C GLN A 705 -15.96 17.50 -20.23
N LYS A 706 -17.17 17.98 -19.89
CA LYS A 706 -17.46 19.41 -19.75
C LYS A 706 -16.71 20.07 -18.59
N ARG A 707 -16.60 19.40 -17.45
CA ARG A 707 -15.96 19.94 -16.26
C ARG A 707 -14.42 19.76 -16.29
N GLY A 708 -13.89 18.79 -17.01
CA GLY A 708 -12.48 18.55 -17.16
C GLY A 708 -11.79 18.10 -15.85
N ILE A 709 -10.51 18.46 -15.69
CA ILE A 709 -9.69 18.10 -14.53
C ILE A 709 -9.67 19.30 -13.56
N PRO A 710 -10.27 19.18 -12.35
CA PRO A 710 -10.24 20.24 -11.36
C PRO A 710 -8.91 20.34 -10.63
N ASN A 711 -8.57 21.57 -10.22
CA ASN A 711 -7.37 21.87 -9.47
C ASN A 711 -7.57 21.89 -7.94
N THR A 712 -8.83 21.91 -7.49
CA THR A 712 -9.22 21.96 -6.08
C THR A 712 -9.49 20.56 -5.54
N GLU A 713 -9.27 20.31 -4.26
CA GLU A 713 -9.59 19.01 -3.64
C GLU A 713 -11.11 18.70 -3.67
N PRO A 714 -12.03 19.66 -3.35
CA PRO A 714 -13.47 19.41 -3.54
C PRO A 714 -13.84 19.06 -4.97
N GLY A 715 -13.18 19.66 -5.95
CA GLY A 715 -13.39 19.34 -7.35
C GLY A 715 -12.88 17.95 -7.73
N LYS A 716 -11.73 17.54 -7.23
CA LYS A 716 -11.21 16.18 -7.44
C LYS A 716 -12.13 15.13 -6.82
N ASP A 717 -12.67 15.39 -5.62
CA ASP A 717 -13.64 14.52 -4.97
C ASP A 717 -14.94 14.42 -5.79
N ALA A 718 -15.46 15.55 -6.28
CA ALA A 718 -16.63 15.59 -7.12
C ALA A 718 -16.43 14.84 -8.46
N ARG A 719 -15.26 14.99 -9.07
CA ARG A 719 -14.87 14.24 -10.27
C ARG A 719 -14.81 12.74 -10.00
N SER A 720 -14.17 12.31 -8.92
CA SER A 720 -14.08 10.90 -8.52
C SER A 720 -15.46 10.28 -8.26
N ALA A 721 -16.36 11.04 -7.62
CA ALA A 721 -17.76 10.63 -7.46
C ALA A 721 -18.47 10.44 -8.81
N MET A 722 -18.25 11.34 -9.77
CA MET A 722 -18.83 11.26 -11.11
C MET A 722 -18.25 10.09 -11.91
N GLU A 723 -16.95 9.83 -11.82
CA GLU A 723 -16.30 8.66 -12.43
C GLU A 723 -16.84 7.34 -11.85
N THR A 724 -17.13 7.31 -10.55
CA THR A 724 -17.78 6.16 -9.91
C THR A 724 -19.18 5.94 -10.47
N ARG A 725 -19.98 7.01 -10.59
CA ARG A 725 -21.33 6.95 -11.15
C ARG A 725 -21.33 6.47 -12.60
N GLN A 726 -20.43 6.98 -13.43
CA GLN A 726 -20.25 6.56 -14.81
C GLN A 726 -19.93 5.06 -14.89
N ARG A 727 -19.00 4.57 -14.06
CA ARG A 727 -18.60 3.17 -14.00
C ARG A 727 -19.73 2.24 -13.56
N ASP A 728 -20.51 2.64 -12.56
CA ASP A 728 -21.66 1.85 -12.10
C ASP A 728 -22.76 1.79 -13.15
N ALA A 729 -23.04 2.90 -13.82
CA ALA A 729 -24.00 2.93 -14.93
C ALA A 729 -23.52 2.05 -16.09
N SER A 730 -22.24 2.08 -16.44
CA SER A 730 -21.65 1.21 -17.47
C SER A 730 -21.79 -0.28 -17.14
N LYS A 731 -21.52 -0.68 -15.87
CA LYS A 731 -21.74 -2.06 -15.40
C LYS A 731 -23.21 -2.47 -15.50
N GLN A 732 -24.13 -1.54 -15.20
CA GLN A 732 -25.55 -1.80 -15.31
C GLN A 732 -25.97 -1.99 -16.78
N VAL A 733 -25.44 -1.16 -17.69
CA VAL A 733 -25.64 -1.34 -19.16
C VAL A 733 -25.14 -2.71 -19.59
N GLU A 734 -23.92 -3.12 -19.18
CA GLU A 734 -23.37 -4.43 -19.53
C GLU A 734 -24.22 -5.59 -18.99
N SER A 735 -24.73 -5.48 -17.76
CA SER A 735 -25.59 -6.51 -17.17
C SER A 735 -26.91 -6.63 -17.93
N LEU A 736 -27.55 -5.50 -18.20
CA LEU A 736 -28.83 -5.48 -18.96
C LEU A 736 -28.64 -5.97 -20.39
N LEU A 737 -27.55 -5.64 -21.06
CA LEU A 737 -27.21 -6.17 -22.37
C LEU A 737 -27.02 -7.69 -22.33
N LYS A 738 -26.39 -8.27 -21.32
CA LYS A 738 -26.28 -9.72 -21.17
C LYS A 738 -27.65 -10.38 -21.08
N GLU A 739 -28.60 -9.78 -20.37
CA GLU A 739 -29.98 -10.27 -20.29
C GLU A 739 -30.71 -10.17 -21.63
N VAL A 740 -30.52 -9.07 -22.36
CA VAL A 740 -31.05 -8.92 -23.73
C VAL A 740 -30.49 -10.00 -24.63
N PHE A 741 -29.16 -10.17 -24.62
CA PHE A 741 -28.50 -11.14 -25.51
C PHE A 741 -28.72 -12.61 -25.11
N SER A 742 -29.10 -12.89 -23.87
CA SER A 742 -29.52 -14.25 -23.48
C SER A 742 -30.79 -14.73 -24.19
N GLY A 743 -31.56 -13.82 -24.76
CA GLY A 743 -32.79 -14.13 -25.48
C GLY A 743 -32.67 -14.05 -27.00
N VAL A 744 -31.47 -13.89 -27.55
CA VAL A 744 -31.25 -13.84 -28.99
C VAL A 744 -31.66 -15.15 -29.63
N GLN A 745 -32.42 -15.03 -30.72
CA GLN A 745 -32.84 -16.19 -31.55
C GLN A 745 -32.00 -16.18 -32.85
N VAL A 746 -31.46 -17.34 -33.17
CA VAL A 746 -30.68 -17.58 -34.40
C VAL A 746 -31.40 -18.62 -35.24
N LEU A 747 -31.82 -18.23 -36.43
CA LEU A 747 -32.54 -19.11 -37.37
C LEU A 747 -31.79 -19.19 -38.71
N GLN A 748 -32.01 -20.30 -39.38
CA GLN A 748 -31.70 -20.44 -40.80
C GLN A 748 -32.81 -19.92 -41.72
N ALA A 749 -32.49 -19.67 -42.94
CA ALA A 749 -33.50 -19.46 -43.98
C ALA A 749 -34.45 -20.67 -44.00
N GLY A 750 -35.79 -20.39 -44.13
CA GLY A 750 -36.86 -21.36 -43.90
C GLY A 750 -37.33 -21.50 -42.45
N GLY A 751 -36.71 -20.71 -41.50
CA GLY A 751 -37.19 -20.53 -40.14
C GLY A 751 -36.78 -21.62 -39.15
N ALA A 752 -35.80 -22.47 -39.45
CA ALA A 752 -35.29 -23.48 -38.52
C ALA A 752 -34.40 -22.80 -37.45
N GLU A 753 -34.76 -22.91 -36.19
CA GLU A 753 -34.04 -22.35 -35.05
C GLU A 753 -32.78 -23.18 -34.71
N ILE A 754 -31.70 -22.50 -34.38
CA ILE A 754 -30.42 -23.10 -34.04
C ILE A 754 -30.16 -23.01 -32.54
N GLU A 755 -30.10 -24.15 -31.88
CA GLU A 755 -29.79 -24.24 -30.45
C GLU A 755 -28.27 -24.20 -30.19
N GLY A 756 -27.84 -23.48 -29.13
CA GLY A 756 -26.44 -23.41 -28.69
C GLY A 756 -26.31 -22.66 -27.37
N ASN A 757 -25.16 -22.85 -26.71
CA ASN A 757 -24.88 -22.21 -25.43
C ASN A 757 -24.42 -20.74 -25.54
N SER A 758 -24.13 -20.28 -26.74
CA SER A 758 -23.73 -18.88 -27.02
C SER A 758 -24.11 -18.48 -28.45
N ILE A 759 -24.26 -17.18 -28.66
CA ILE A 759 -24.52 -16.61 -29.99
C ILE A 759 -23.42 -17.02 -30.98
N THR A 760 -22.18 -17.01 -30.59
CA THR A 760 -21.04 -17.45 -31.42
C THR A 760 -21.18 -18.90 -31.87
N GLU A 761 -21.55 -19.81 -30.95
CA GLU A 761 -21.77 -21.22 -31.25
C GLU A 761 -22.97 -21.41 -32.17
N GLN A 762 -24.09 -20.71 -31.90
CA GLN A 762 -25.31 -20.78 -32.75
C GLN A 762 -25.00 -20.27 -34.16
N VAL A 763 -24.32 -19.14 -34.30
CA VAL A 763 -23.93 -18.57 -35.58
C VAL A 763 -22.96 -19.49 -36.33
N GLU A 764 -21.98 -20.10 -35.61
CA GLU A 764 -21.06 -21.06 -36.21
C GLU A 764 -21.77 -22.29 -36.76
N LYS A 765 -22.72 -22.86 -35.98
CA LYS A 765 -23.55 -23.99 -36.45
C LYS A 765 -24.38 -23.61 -37.68
N ALA A 766 -25.04 -22.47 -37.62
CA ALA A 766 -25.83 -21.93 -38.73
C ALA A 766 -24.96 -21.71 -39.99
N ALA A 767 -23.79 -21.12 -39.82
CA ALA A 767 -22.85 -20.81 -40.89
C ALA A 767 -22.32 -22.11 -41.55
N LYS A 768 -22.00 -23.16 -40.77
CA LYS A 768 -21.59 -24.48 -41.29
C LYS A 768 -22.70 -25.06 -42.19
N ALA A 769 -23.96 -24.98 -41.77
CA ALA A 769 -25.09 -25.42 -42.60
C ALA A 769 -25.28 -24.52 -43.84
N SER A 770 -25.03 -23.22 -43.74
CA SER A 770 -25.08 -22.28 -44.85
C SER A 770 -23.99 -22.55 -45.88
N LEU A 771 -22.80 -23.03 -45.47
CA LEU A 771 -21.71 -23.42 -46.39
C LEU A 771 -22.15 -24.54 -47.32
N VAL A 772 -22.90 -25.55 -46.81
CA VAL A 772 -23.41 -26.64 -47.66
C VAL A 772 -24.38 -26.12 -48.72
N ARG A 773 -25.18 -25.11 -48.40
CA ARG A 773 -26.14 -24.50 -49.33
C ARG A 773 -25.44 -23.64 -50.37
N LEU A 774 -24.46 -22.86 -49.98
CA LEU A 774 -23.70 -21.96 -50.85
C LEU A 774 -22.73 -22.72 -51.76
N TYR A 775 -22.08 -23.73 -51.23
CA TYR A 775 -21.05 -24.51 -51.95
C TYR A 775 -21.46 -25.97 -52.08
N ARG A 776 -22.53 -26.23 -52.85
CA ARG A 776 -23.16 -27.57 -52.97
C ARG A 776 -22.22 -28.67 -53.46
N ASP A 777 -21.24 -28.33 -54.25
CA ASP A 777 -20.30 -29.25 -54.87
C ASP A 777 -18.89 -29.21 -54.24
N PHE A 778 -18.76 -28.57 -53.06
CA PHE A 778 -17.47 -28.36 -52.43
C PHE A 778 -16.74 -29.70 -52.14
N ASP A 779 -17.50 -30.72 -51.72
CA ASP A 779 -16.97 -32.03 -51.39
C ASP A 779 -16.22 -32.69 -52.54
N LEU A 780 -16.61 -32.38 -53.78
CA LEU A 780 -15.89 -32.85 -54.97
C LEU A 780 -14.49 -32.25 -55.13
N ALA A 781 -14.37 -31.01 -54.63
CA ALA A 781 -13.14 -30.23 -54.75
C ALA A 781 -12.33 -30.16 -53.44
N ASP A 782 -12.77 -30.86 -52.37
CA ASP A 782 -12.15 -30.77 -51.05
C ASP A 782 -10.81 -31.50 -51.01
N ASN A 783 -9.78 -30.92 -51.61
CA ASN A 783 -8.41 -31.46 -51.65
C ASN A 783 -7.38 -30.32 -51.60
N MET A 784 -6.39 -30.42 -50.70
CA MET A 784 -5.32 -29.42 -50.56
C MET A 784 -4.36 -29.37 -51.77
N GLY A 785 -4.43 -30.36 -52.67
CA GLY A 785 -3.54 -30.53 -53.83
C GLY A 785 -3.92 -29.65 -55.01
N TRP A 786 -5.08 -28.98 -55.05
CA TRP A 786 -5.54 -28.21 -56.21
C TRP A 786 -4.56 -27.10 -56.66
N GLY A 787 -3.92 -26.40 -55.74
CA GLY A 787 -2.91 -25.42 -56.07
C GLY A 787 -1.74 -26.04 -56.85
N LYS A 788 -1.31 -27.26 -56.45
CA LYS A 788 -0.28 -28.01 -57.17
C LYS A 788 -0.77 -28.55 -58.51
N VAL A 789 -2.04 -28.90 -58.63
CA VAL A 789 -2.65 -29.23 -59.93
C VAL A 789 -2.57 -28.07 -60.87
N TYR A 790 -2.96 -26.93 -60.44
CA TYR A 790 -2.92 -25.67 -61.22
C TYR A 790 -1.47 -25.34 -61.67
N ASP A 791 -0.51 -25.40 -60.76
CA ASP A 791 0.89 -25.14 -61.08
C ASP A 791 1.49 -26.12 -62.05
N ARG A 792 1.17 -27.42 -61.91
CA ARG A 792 1.59 -28.48 -62.84
C ARG A 792 0.96 -28.32 -64.22
N ALA A 793 -0.36 -28.09 -64.27
CA ALA A 793 -1.09 -27.88 -65.50
C ALA A 793 -0.53 -26.69 -66.33
N ARG A 794 -0.11 -25.65 -65.63
CA ARG A 794 0.45 -24.45 -66.25
C ARG A 794 1.88 -24.64 -66.79
N LYS A 795 2.69 -25.51 -66.11
CA LYS A 795 4.10 -25.73 -66.44
C LYS A 795 4.32 -26.82 -67.48
N ASP A 796 3.62 -27.94 -67.36
CA ASP A 796 3.92 -29.18 -68.07
C ASP A 796 2.83 -29.60 -69.08
N GLY A 797 2.04 -28.67 -69.58
CA GLY A 797 1.01 -28.94 -70.56
C GLY A 797 -0.17 -29.81 -70.06
N GLY A 798 -0.31 -29.95 -68.75
CA GLY A 798 -1.44 -30.62 -68.07
C GLY A 798 -1.29 -32.16 -67.92
N GLN A 799 -0.34 -32.83 -68.54
CA GLN A 799 -0.10 -34.27 -68.33
C GLN A 799 0.24 -34.55 -66.84
N ASN A 800 -0.52 -35.48 -66.22
CA ASN A 800 -0.36 -35.87 -64.83
C ASN A 800 -0.58 -34.82 -63.74
N ALA A 801 -1.13 -33.63 -64.08
CA ALA A 801 -1.39 -32.60 -63.11
C ALA A 801 -2.30 -33.07 -61.96
N LEU A 802 -3.31 -33.89 -62.28
CA LEU A 802 -4.31 -34.42 -61.33
C LEU A 802 -3.74 -35.46 -60.34
N GLU A 803 -2.53 -35.96 -60.56
CA GLU A 803 -1.86 -36.84 -59.59
C GLU A 803 -1.56 -36.09 -58.26
N ALA A 804 -1.50 -34.79 -58.29
CA ALA A 804 -1.32 -33.97 -57.08
C ALA A 804 -2.51 -34.09 -56.10
N ILE A 805 -3.68 -34.49 -56.56
CA ILE A 805 -4.90 -34.76 -55.79
C ILE A 805 -5.17 -36.24 -55.68
N GLY A 806 -4.22 -37.12 -56.11
CA GLY A 806 -4.35 -38.57 -56.04
C GLY A 806 -5.19 -39.20 -57.19
N TYR A 807 -5.51 -38.43 -58.22
CA TYR A 807 -6.30 -38.94 -59.37
C TYR A 807 -5.40 -39.28 -60.54
N LYS A 808 -5.53 -40.52 -61.04
CA LYS A 808 -4.74 -41.07 -62.17
C LYS A 808 -5.58 -41.43 -63.42
N GLY A 809 -6.77 -40.95 -63.49
CA GLY A 809 -7.68 -41.20 -64.63
C GLY A 809 -7.66 -40.09 -65.65
N ASP A 810 -8.55 -40.25 -66.61
CA ASP A 810 -8.83 -39.24 -67.64
C ASP A 810 -9.36 -37.95 -67.01
N SER A 811 -8.85 -36.80 -67.42
CA SER A 811 -9.19 -35.49 -66.88
C SER A 811 -10.66 -35.15 -67.07
N GLU A 812 -11.26 -35.59 -68.16
CA GLU A 812 -12.69 -35.35 -68.47
C GLU A 812 -13.60 -36.12 -67.49
N LYS A 813 -13.13 -37.22 -66.87
CA LYS A 813 -13.85 -38.06 -65.94
C LYS A 813 -13.65 -37.63 -64.49
N GLN A 814 -12.71 -36.74 -64.22
CA GLN A 814 -12.53 -36.23 -62.88
C GLN A 814 -13.69 -35.29 -62.50
N PRO A 815 -14.43 -35.54 -61.40
CA PRO A 815 -15.72 -34.88 -61.11
C PRO A 815 -15.69 -33.32 -61.15
N VAL A 816 -14.63 -32.69 -60.65
CA VAL A 816 -14.49 -31.21 -60.67
C VAL A 816 -14.22 -30.76 -62.11
N CYS A 817 -13.33 -31.43 -62.84
CA CYS A 817 -13.04 -31.06 -64.21
C CYS A 817 -14.25 -31.26 -65.10
N ALA A 818 -14.97 -32.34 -64.96
CA ALA A 818 -16.24 -32.61 -65.69
C ALA A 818 -17.29 -31.53 -65.45
N LYS A 819 -17.44 -31.07 -64.18
CA LYS A 819 -18.36 -29.95 -63.86
C LYS A 819 -17.91 -28.64 -64.47
N ILE A 820 -16.62 -28.34 -64.43
CA ILE A 820 -16.08 -27.11 -65.04
C ILE A 820 -16.28 -27.14 -66.57
N MET A 821 -16.02 -28.29 -67.24
CA MET A 821 -16.27 -28.43 -68.68
C MET A 821 -17.74 -28.29 -69.05
N ASN A 822 -18.65 -28.88 -68.27
CA ASN A 822 -20.10 -28.72 -68.45
C ASN A 822 -20.53 -27.26 -68.30
N TYR A 823 -19.98 -26.55 -67.29
CA TYR A 823 -20.26 -25.14 -67.05
C TYR A 823 -19.76 -24.25 -68.19
N LEU A 824 -18.60 -24.55 -68.72
CA LEU A 824 -18.00 -23.80 -69.83
C LEU A 824 -18.61 -24.20 -71.22
N GLY A 825 -19.51 -25.18 -71.29
CA GLY A 825 -20.10 -25.66 -72.52
C GLY A 825 -19.11 -26.35 -73.49
N VAL A 826 -18.01 -26.84 -72.90
CA VAL A 826 -17.00 -27.64 -73.67
C VAL A 826 -17.35 -29.11 -73.46
N SER A 827 -17.94 -29.70 -74.46
CA SER A 827 -18.23 -31.17 -74.53
C SER A 827 -17.12 -31.92 -75.28
#